data_f9aaaf6e09122bad4ea309cdcf070928
#
_entry.id   f9aaaf6e09122bad4ea309cdcf070928
#
_cell.length_a   1.000
_cell.length_b   1.000
_cell.length_c   1.000
_cell.angle_alpha   90.00
_cell.angle_beta   90.00
_cell.angle_gamma   90.00
#
_symmetry.space_group_name_H-M   'P 1'
#
loop_
_entity.id
_entity.type
_entity.pdbx_description
1 polymer ?
#
loop_
_entity_poly.entity_id
_entity_poly.type
_entity_poly.pdbx_seq_one_letter_code
_entity_poly.pdbx_strand_id
1 'polypeptide(L)'
;MLLGLLCGYCSADAVVACPDPSVVTQPDGSTLTLLLHGDEWFSFSTTADGFTVVKDADDGYYKYVALQNNELVAGTIVAHDATMRTPVEKAALATTTRYLAPDAKTVAAKRAKRRLHGNTGRYDYKNFRGLVILVAYNDCPFVFDDAHTLFNDMINQKDYKGFMSNAQFPELIPYTGSVRDYFYSSSAGEFDPAFDVVGPVTINYSQYDARQANNAQALVEAALDAADSLVNYKDYDRDGDGTVDMVFFLFAGGGSNFSGNDSRLLWPHASTVLSKSLDGVRFGRYACSTELYGRPQSKIIDGIGTICHEFSHVLGIADLYDTDGTGSGGSSVTPGKWSLMAQGSYLNQSRTPCTYSAYERYAAGFSTPEKLNKKGTYIVNPITSSNKGYRLDSNTDNEFFLLESRKQEGWDAYLPGEGMLIWRVDSTNADVWEYNKVNCNPKHSYYQLLRATGGTTDSDADPFPGTGNVTAIDNTTTPNLCSWNGRMSDFGISEIARSADGSVSFKLAVQQYETQVEDFEDVKVDGSTVKGKFTTWTLKNNAKIAATAGENAGNGQYACSMLRSSELVSDTLAWEVNVFSYRFFNPTSSTSIVRTYYRQPGATAWTSLKDETGVETVTVRAGTNVKLLFTTVIPKGSEVRILEYTGNRTAPCYVDDITFVRPVEDKAIVGDLNGDGNVDVTDVTMLINAILGQIQIEGGDLNGDGNVDVTDVTSEINIVLGSQN
;
A
#
# COMPACT_ATOMS: atom_id res chain seq x y z
N MET A 1 24.64 -38.22 12.78
CA MET A 1 23.86 -38.42 11.55
C MET A 1 22.39 -38.22 11.96
N LEU A 2 21.96 -36.94 11.98
CA LEU A 2 20.58 -36.55 12.30
C LEU A 2 19.96 -36.13 10.97
N LEU A 3 19.11 -37.01 10.42
CA LEU A 3 18.25 -36.66 9.29
C LEU A 3 17.17 -35.69 9.81
N GLY A 4 17.36 -34.41 9.56
CA GLY A 4 16.29 -33.43 9.71
C GLY A 4 15.31 -33.62 8.54
N LEU A 5 14.10 -34.05 8.83
CA LEU A 5 12.98 -33.94 7.91
C LEU A 5 12.73 -32.44 7.67
N LEU A 6 13.17 -31.96 6.53
CA LEU A 6 12.66 -30.70 5.95
C LEU A 6 11.24 -31.00 5.43
N CYS A 7 10.24 -30.78 6.28
CA CYS A 7 8.89 -30.56 5.79
C CYS A 7 8.92 -29.25 4.98
N GLY A 8 8.97 -29.36 3.67
CA GLY A 8 8.77 -28.23 2.78
C GLY A 8 7.37 -27.66 2.99
N TYR A 9 7.29 -26.39 3.37
CA TYR A 9 6.03 -25.66 3.47
C TYR A 9 5.69 -25.13 2.09
N CYS A 10 4.54 -25.54 1.54
CA CYS A 10 3.98 -24.91 0.33
C CYS A 10 3.44 -23.52 0.67
N SER A 11 3.87 -22.50 -0.05
CA SER A 11 3.21 -21.20 -0.08
C SER A 11 2.25 -21.15 -1.28
N ALA A 12 1.08 -20.59 -1.14
CA ALA A 12 0.23 -20.16 -2.24
C ALA A 12 -0.14 -18.70 -2.03
N ASP A 13 -0.06 -17.94 -3.07
CA ASP A 13 -0.50 -16.57 -3.19
C ASP A 13 -1.64 -16.60 -4.20
N ALA A 14 -2.64 -15.74 -4.10
CA ALA A 14 -3.78 -15.81 -4.99
C ALA A 14 -4.42 -14.47 -5.21
N VAL A 15 -5.07 -14.32 -6.36
CA VAL A 15 -5.86 -13.14 -6.68
C VAL A 15 -6.94 -12.90 -5.63
N VAL A 16 -7.14 -11.64 -5.25
CA VAL A 16 -8.26 -11.21 -4.39
C VAL A 16 -9.60 -11.57 -5.04
N ALA A 17 -10.66 -11.72 -4.24
CA ALA A 17 -12.02 -11.89 -4.74
C ALA A 17 -12.37 -10.80 -5.75
N CYS A 18 -12.99 -11.18 -6.88
CA CYS A 18 -13.42 -10.24 -7.89
C CYS A 18 -14.38 -9.19 -7.28
N PRO A 19 -14.11 -7.90 -7.46
CA PRO A 19 -14.92 -6.83 -6.86
C PRO A 19 -16.28 -6.63 -7.54
N ASP A 20 -16.48 -7.24 -8.71
CA ASP A 20 -17.71 -7.07 -9.47
C ASP A 20 -18.89 -7.76 -8.79
N PRO A 21 -20.03 -7.06 -8.63
CA PRO A 21 -21.21 -7.66 -8.06
C PRO A 21 -21.81 -8.71 -9.00
N SER A 22 -22.39 -9.75 -8.43
CA SER A 22 -23.08 -10.81 -9.17
C SER A 22 -24.52 -10.94 -8.72
N VAL A 23 -25.47 -10.98 -9.67
CA VAL A 23 -26.89 -11.20 -9.37
C VAL A 23 -27.20 -12.70 -9.42
N VAL A 24 -27.61 -13.30 -8.31
CA VAL A 24 -28.04 -14.70 -8.22
C VAL A 24 -29.55 -14.81 -8.22
N THR A 25 -30.11 -15.88 -8.85
CA THR A 25 -31.52 -16.21 -8.75
C THR A 25 -31.72 -17.24 -7.65
N GLN A 26 -32.60 -16.97 -6.72
CA GLN A 26 -32.95 -17.86 -5.61
C GLN A 26 -34.03 -18.89 -6.05
N PRO A 27 -34.27 -19.96 -5.26
CA PRO A 27 -35.21 -21.02 -5.61
C PRO A 27 -36.66 -20.57 -5.90
N ASP A 28 -37.09 -19.46 -5.30
CA ASP A 28 -38.40 -18.87 -5.53
C ASP A 28 -38.47 -17.92 -6.76
N GLY A 29 -37.35 -17.77 -7.48
CA GLY A 29 -37.22 -16.86 -8.63
C GLY A 29 -36.86 -15.42 -8.28
N SER A 30 -36.73 -15.07 -6.97
CA SER A 30 -36.26 -13.77 -6.56
C SER A 30 -34.77 -13.63 -6.89
N THR A 31 -34.28 -12.40 -7.01
CA THR A 31 -32.87 -12.12 -7.27
C THR A 31 -32.19 -11.49 -6.05
N LEU A 32 -30.89 -11.75 -5.90
CA LEU A 32 -30.06 -11.18 -4.85
C LEU A 32 -28.71 -10.76 -5.44
N THR A 33 -28.29 -9.54 -5.15
CA THR A 33 -26.98 -9.00 -5.53
C THR A 33 -25.96 -9.37 -4.47
N LEU A 34 -24.89 -10.07 -4.88
CA LEU A 34 -23.80 -10.53 -4.01
C LEU A 34 -22.49 -9.82 -4.33
N LEU A 35 -21.72 -9.55 -3.29
CA LEU A 35 -20.31 -9.19 -3.35
C LEU A 35 -19.49 -10.28 -2.65
N LEU A 36 -18.39 -10.72 -3.26
CA LEU A 36 -17.45 -11.65 -2.67
C LEU A 36 -16.28 -10.86 -2.02
N HIS A 37 -15.83 -11.31 -0.88
CA HIS A 37 -14.72 -10.72 -0.13
C HIS A 37 -13.71 -11.81 0.24
N GLY A 38 -12.42 -11.40 0.34
CA GLY A 38 -11.35 -12.31 0.80
C GLY A 38 -10.56 -12.92 -0.35
N ASP A 39 -10.00 -14.10 -0.11
CA ASP A 39 -9.09 -14.83 -0.98
C ASP A 39 -9.29 -16.36 -0.90
N GLU A 40 -8.35 -17.12 -1.41
CA GLU A 40 -8.38 -18.58 -1.43
C GLU A 40 -8.43 -19.23 -0.05
N TRP A 41 -8.00 -18.51 1.00
CA TRP A 41 -7.93 -19.02 2.38
C TRP A 41 -9.18 -18.77 3.16
N PHE A 42 -9.71 -17.58 3.03
CA PHE A 42 -10.94 -17.17 3.67
C PHE A 42 -11.69 -16.18 2.80
N SER A 43 -12.84 -16.61 2.31
CA SER A 43 -13.77 -15.78 1.55
C SER A 43 -15.19 -15.88 2.11
N PHE A 44 -15.95 -14.80 1.97
CA PHE A 44 -17.35 -14.73 2.38
C PHE A 44 -18.13 -13.79 1.47
N SER A 45 -19.43 -14.03 1.33
CA SER A 45 -20.30 -13.18 0.50
C SER A 45 -21.15 -12.24 1.35
N THR A 46 -21.40 -11.04 0.80
CA THR A 46 -22.34 -10.08 1.40
C THR A 46 -23.40 -9.64 0.40
N THR A 47 -24.50 -9.08 0.91
CA THR A 47 -25.40 -8.24 0.11
C THR A 47 -24.68 -6.97 -0.32
N ALA A 48 -25.22 -6.22 -1.30
CA ALA A 48 -24.63 -4.97 -1.79
C ALA A 48 -24.43 -3.91 -0.68
N ASP A 49 -25.20 -3.95 0.40
CA ASP A 49 -25.07 -3.08 1.56
C ASP A 49 -24.35 -3.70 2.75
N GLY A 50 -23.62 -4.82 2.52
CA GLY A 50 -22.60 -5.36 3.45
C GLY A 50 -23.11 -6.35 4.49
N PHE A 51 -24.32 -6.91 4.41
CA PHE A 51 -24.73 -7.96 5.32
C PHE A 51 -24.26 -9.33 4.84
N THR A 52 -23.52 -10.03 5.67
CA THR A 52 -22.95 -11.34 5.34
C THR A 52 -24.04 -12.38 5.15
N VAL A 53 -23.90 -13.16 4.08
CA VAL A 53 -24.84 -14.21 3.68
C VAL A 53 -24.11 -15.49 3.32
N VAL A 54 -24.78 -16.61 3.50
CA VAL A 54 -24.28 -17.93 3.10
C VAL A 54 -25.42 -18.65 2.38
N LYS A 55 -25.07 -19.46 1.37
CA LYS A 55 -26.04 -20.32 0.70
C LYS A 55 -26.31 -21.54 1.57
N ASP A 56 -27.57 -21.74 1.97
CA ASP A 56 -28.00 -22.91 2.72
C ASP A 56 -28.01 -24.12 1.80
N ALA A 57 -27.37 -25.20 2.22
CA ALA A 57 -27.25 -26.43 1.45
C ALA A 57 -28.57 -27.21 1.34
N ASP A 58 -29.46 -27.05 2.32
CA ASP A 58 -30.70 -27.84 2.41
C ASP A 58 -31.78 -27.30 1.46
N ASP A 59 -31.92 -25.96 1.36
CA ASP A 59 -33.01 -25.35 0.57
C ASP A 59 -32.51 -24.45 -0.58
N GLY A 60 -31.18 -24.20 -0.67
CA GLY A 60 -30.53 -23.46 -1.74
C GLY A 60 -30.69 -21.95 -1.68
N TYR A 61 -31.34 -21.40 -0.64
CA TYR A 61 -31.47 -19.96 -0.45
C TYR A 61 -30.21 -19.35 0.15
N TYR A 62 -29.90 -18.12 -0.22
CA TYR A 62 -28.95 -17.31 0.55
C TYR A 62 -29.64 -16.74 1.78
N LYS A 63 -29.07 -17.00 2.95
CA LYS A 63 -29.59 -16.55 4.25
C LYS A 63 -28.58 -15.66 4.95
N TYR A 64 -29.06 -14.71 5.74
CA TYR A 64 -28.18 -13.95 6.63
C TYR A 64 -27.53 -14.88 7.62
N VAL A 65 -26.24 -14.64 7.92
CA VAL A 65 -25.45 -15.55 8.75
C VAL A 65 -25.67 -15.34 10.24
N ALA A 66 -25.39 -16.38 11.00
CA ALA A 66 -25.07 -16.34 12.43
C ALA A 66 -23.68 -16.93 12.65
N LEU A 67 -23.00 -16.50 13.72
CA LEU A 67 -21.76 -17.13 14.18
C LEU A 67 -22.08 -18.24 15.15
N GLN A 68 -21.74 -19.50 14.82
CA GLN A 68 -21.79 -20.63 15.73
C GLN A 68 -20.39 -21.23 15.86
N ASN A 69 -19.88 -21.31 17.08
CA ASN A 69 -18.50 -21.76 17.34
C ASN A 69 -17.45 -20.98 16.49
N ASN A 70 -17.74 -19.71 16.25
CA ASN A 70 -16.91 -18.83 15.42
C ASN A 70 -16.83 -19.22 13.93
N GLU A 71 -17.81 -19.94 13.41
CA GLU A 71 -18.01 -20.22 12.00
C GLU A 71 -19.28 -19.56 11.48
N LEU A 72 -19.26 -19.17 10.20
CA LEU A 72 -20.42 -18.60 9.52
C LEU A 72 -21.40 -19.72 9.15
N VAL A 73 -22.59 -19.68 9.72
CA VAL A 73 -23.67 -20.64 9.40
C VAL A 73 -24.90 -19.93 8.89
N ALA A 74 -25.67 -20.58 8.03
CA ALA A 74 -26.94 -20.06 7.55
C ALA A 74 -27.90 -19.82 8.72
N GLY A 75 -28.44 -18.62 8.81
CA GLY A 75 -29.51 -18.29 9.74
C GLY A 75 -30.88 -18.76 9.18
N THR A 76 -31.95 -18.23 9.74
CA THR A 76 -33.31 -18.64 9.36
C THR A 76 -33.98 -17.68 8.38
N ILE A 77 -33.38 -16.51 8.10
CA ILE A 77 -33.97 -15.44 7.31
C ILE A 77 -33.33 -15.41 5.92
N VAL A 78 -34.14 -15.60 4.89
CA VAL A 78 -33.73 -15.49 3.49
C VAL A 78 -33.34 -14.05 3.21
N ALA A 79 -32.22 -13.86 2.49
CA ALA A 79 -31.66 -12.55 2.17
C ALA A 79 -32.28 -11.99 0.87
N HIS A 80 -32.57 -10.70 0.88
CA HIS A 80 -33.01 -9.94 -0.28
C HIS A 80 -32.23 -8.64 -0.44
N ASP A 81 -32.22 -8.10 -1.66
CA ASP A 81 -31.70 -6.75 -1.90
C ASP A 81 -32.48 -5.70 -1.07
N ALA A 82 -31.81 -4.62 -0.67
CA ALA A 82 -32.32 -3.65 0.31
C ALA A 82 -33.74 -3.13 0.00
N THR A 83 -34.09 -2.97 -1.28
CA THR A 83 -35.40 -2.49 -1.76
C THR A 83 -36.51 -3.54 -1.60
N MET A 84 -36.15 -4.82 -1.57
CA MET A 84 -37.11 -5.95 -1.56
C MET A 84 -37.30 -6.53 -0.16
N ARG A 85 -36.60 -6.03 0.86
CA ARG A 85 -36.64 -6.57 2.22
C ARG A 85 -37.98 -6.42 2.89
N THR A 86 -38.42 -7.49 3.51
CA THR A 86 -39.62 -7.53 4.36
C THR A 86 -39.42 -6.72 5.66
N PRO A 87 -40.49 -6.35 6.38
CA PRO A 87 -40.39 -5.73 7.69
C PRO A 87 -39.62 -6.59 8.71
N VAL A 88 -39.74 -7.92 8.63
CA VAL A 88 -39.03 -8.87 9.50
C VAL A 88 -37.53 -8.82 9.26
N GLU A 89 -37.10 -8.83 7.99
CA GLU A 89 -35.68 -8.68 7.64
C GLU A 89 -35.12 -7.35 8.13
N LYS A 90 -35.82 -6.23 7.88
CA LYS A 90 -35.41 -4.91 8.32
C LYS A 90 -35.23 -4.83 9.84
N ALA A 91 -36.14 -5.46 10.59
CA ALA A 91 -36.04 -5.50 12.04
C ALA A 91 -34.84 -6.34 12.52
N ALA A 92 -34.60 -7.50 11.91
CA ALA A 92 -33.45 -8.35 12.23
C ALA A 92 -32.13 -7.64 11.89
N LEU A 93 -32.04 -6.99 10.73
CA LEU A 93 -30.84 -6.31 10.27
C LEU A 93 -30.50 -5.01 11.04
N ALA A 94 -31.47 -4.43 11.73
CA ALA A 94 -31.26 -3.21 12.52
C ALA A 94 -30.20 -3.40 13.64
N THR A 95 -29.96 -4.63 14.10
CA THR A 95 -28.98 -4.99 15.13
C THR A 95 -27.87 -5.90 14.61
N THR A 96 -27.87 -6.21 13.32
CA THR A 96 -26.88 -7.12 12.71
C THR A 96 -25.64 -6.34 12.28
N THR A 97 -24.48 -6.85 12.66
CA THR A 97 -23.17 -6.30 12.24
C THR A 97 -22.96 -6.55 10.75
N ARG A 98 -22.58 -5.52 10.00
CA ARG A 98 -22.15 -5.66 8.61
C ARG A 98 -20.79 -6.32 8.54
N TYR A 99 -20.52 -7.00 7.43
CA TYR A 99 -19.26 -7.71 7.19
C TYR A 99 -18.93 -8.68 8.33
N LEU A 100 -19.94 -9.34 8.88
CA LEU A 100 -19.76 -10.31 9.95
C LEU A 100 -18.88 -11.46 9.44
N ALA A 101 -17.76 -11.70 10.13
CA ALA A 101 -16.79 -12.75 9.83
C ALA A 101 -16.32 -13.42 11.13
N PRO A 102 -15.71 -14.62 11.07
CA PRO A 102 -15.01 -15.23 12.19
C PRO A 102 -13.94 -14.31 12.77
N ASP A 103 -13.54 -14.55 14.02
CA ASP A 103 -12.49 -13.74 14.64
C ASP A 103 -11.13 -13.90 13.95
N ALA A 104 -10.27 -12.89 14.15
CA ALA A 104 -8.92 -12.82 13.59
C ALA A 104 -8.09 -14.09 13.87
N LYS A 105 -8.23 -14.69 15.05
CA LYS A 105 -7.47 -15.87 15.42
C LYS A 105 -7.89 -17.10 14.61
N THR A 106 -9.18 -17.25 14.35
CA THR A 106 -9.72 -18.36 13.53
C THR A 106 -9.32 -18.21 12.08
N VAL A 107 -9.38 -16.99 11.50
CA VAL A 107 -8.92 -16.71 10.15
C VAL A 107 -7.40 -16.93 10.04
N ALA A 108 -6.63 -16.39 10.98
CA ALA A 108 -5.18 -16.58 11.02
C ALA A 108 -4.76 -18.06 11.17
N ALA A 109 -5.53 -18.87 11.89
CA ALA A 109 -5.25 -20.31 12.03
C ALA A 109 -5.41 -21.07 10.70
N LYS A 110 -6.32 -20.63 9.82
CA LYS A 110 -6.47 -21.17 8.46
C LYS A 110 -5.30 -20.79 7.56
N ARG A 111 -4.66 -19.64 7.81
CA ARG A 111 -3.53 -19.08 7.06
C ARG A 111 -2.15 -19.41 7.66
N ALA A 112 -2.11 -20.05 8.84
CA ALA A 112 -0.88 -20.26 9.58
C ALA A 112 0.16 -21.05 8.78
N LYS A 113 1.33 -20.44 8.60
CA LYS A 113 2.61 -20.98 8.14
C LYS A 113 2.91 -20.82 6.64
N ARG A 114 3.15 -19.58 6.20
CA ARG A 114 3.62 -19.36 4.84
C ARG A 114 4.74 -18.34 4.77
N ARG A 115 5.74 -18.74 4.06
CA ARG A 115 6.86 -17.91 3.66
C ARG A 115 6.78 -17.77 2.15
N LEU A 116 6.64 -16.54 1.65
CA LEU A 116 7.03 -16.25 0.28
C LEU A 116 8.51 -16.61 0.19
N HIS A 117 8.86 -17.62 -0.59
CA HIS A 117 10.24 -17.77 -0.96
C HIS A 117 10.55 -16.61 -1.90
N GLY A 118 11.14 -15.55 -1.32
CA GLY A 118 11.69 -14.48 -2.10
C GLY A 118 12.58 -15.10 -3.17
N ASN A 119 12.32 -14.75 -4.42
CA ASN A 119 13.23 -15.09 -5.48
C ASN A 119 14.53 -14.35 -5.23
N THR A 120 15.54 -15.02 -4.68
CA THR A 120 16.86 -14.45 -4.42
C THR A 120 17.70 -14.37 -5.68
N GLY A 121 17.20 -14.90 -6.82
CA GLY A 121 17.81 -14.82 -8.14
C GLY A 121 16.94 -13.95 -9.05
N ARG A 122 17.52 -12.92 -9.69
CA ARG A 122 16.88 -12.25 -10.80
C ARG A 122 16.73 -13.26 -11.94
N TYR A 123 15.51 -13.40 -12.49
CA TYR A 123 15.31 -14.16 -13.72
C TYR A 123 16.18 -13.60 -14.83
N ASP A 124 16.72 -14.46 -15.68
CA ASP A 124 17.27 -14.04 -16.95
C ASP A 124 16.10 -13.72 -17.91
N TYR A 125 15.60 -12.51 -17.80
CA TYR A 125 14.47 -12.02 -18.59
C TYR A 125 14.73 -12.10 -20.11
N LYS A 126 15.98 -12.14 -20.57
CA LYS A 126 16.33 -12.18 -21.99
C LYS A 126 16.14 -13.56 -22.61
N ASN A 127 16.23 -14.60 -21.80
CA ASN A 127 16.14 -15.99 -22.26
C ASN A 127 14.98 -16.73 -21.61
N PHE A 128 14.02 -16.01 -21.04
CA PHE A 128 12.88 -16.61 -20.37
C PHE A 128 12.01 -17.41 -21.35
N ARG A 129 11.68 -18.63 -20.98
CA ARG A 129 10.73 -19.50 -21.65
C ARG A 129 9.84 -20.17 -20.62
N GLY A 130 8.56 -19.84 -20.61
CA GLY A 130 7.57 -20.40 -19.70
C GLY A 130 6.78 -21.55 -20.33
N LEU A 131 6.21 -22.39 -19.49
CA LEU A 131 5.31 -23.47 -19.91
C LEU A 131 3.89 -23.15 -19.43
N VAL A 132 2.91 -23.25 -20.31
CA VAL A 132 1.48 -23.16 -20.00
C VAL A 132 0.80 -24.46 -20.38
N ILE A 133 0.14 -25.10 -19.41
CA ILE A 133 -0.60 -26.35 -19.64
C ILE A 133 -2.10 -26.04 -19.54
N LEU A 134 -2.83 -26.30 -20.63
CA LEU A 134 -4.29 -26.21 -20.64
C LEU A 134 -4.87 -27.50 -20.06
N VAL A 135 -5.72 -27.39 -19.03
CA VAL A 135 -6.21 -28.52 -18.25
C VAL A 135 -7.73 -28.59 -18.27
N ALA A 136 -8.28 -29.66 -18.84
CA ALA A 136 -9.72 -29.96 -18.76
C ALA A 136 -9.98 -30.97 -17.63
N TYR A 137 -11.12 -30.86 -16.98
CA TYR A 137 -11.63 -31.86 -16.05
C TYR A 137 -12.40 -32.96 -16.79
N ASN A 138 -12.62 -34.11 -16.15
CA ASN A 138 -13.41 -35.20 -16.73
C ASN A 138 -14.89 -34.82 -16.92
N ASP A 139 -15.39 -33.81 -16.19
CA ASP A 139 -16.75 -33.29 -16.22
C ASP A 139 -16.87 -31.86 -16.76
N CYS A 140 -15.75 -31.19 -17.08
CA CYS A 140 -15.73 -29.82 -17.57
C CYS A 140 -14.64 -29.65 -18.65
N PRO A 141 -14.99 -29.78 -19.94
CA PRO A 141 -14.09 -29.42 -21.05
C PRO A 141 -14.06 -27.89 -21.21
N PHE A 142 -13.06 -27.39 -21.95
CA PHE A 142 -13.05 -25.99 -22.38
C PHE A 142 -14.31 -25.65 -23.18
N VAL A 143 -14.81 -24.42 -22.99
CA VAL A 143 -16.01 -23.92 -23.68
C VAL A 143 -15.72 -23.63 -25.15
N PHE A 144 -14.47 -23.28 -25.48
CA PHE A 144 -14.05 -22.95 -26.83
C PHE A 144 -13.46 -24.19 -27.51
N ASP A 145 -13.97 -24.55 -28.72
CA ASP A 145 -13.56 -25.77 -29.41
C ASP A 145 -12.05 -25.83 -29.73
N ASP A 146 -11.44 -24.68 -30.07
CA ASP A 146 -10.02 -24.53 -30.29
C ASP A 146 -9.38 -23.73 -29.16
N ALA A 147 -9.43 -24.27 -27.95
CA ALA A 147 -8.86 -23.64 -26.77
C ALA A 147 -7.35 -23.41 -26.89
N HIS A 148 -6.65 -24.35 -27.57
CA HIS A 148 -5.20 -24.20 -27.75
C HIS A 148 -4.83 -22.93 -28.51
N THR A 149 -5.43 -22.72 -29.69
CA THR A 149 -5.14 -21.52 -30.49
C THR A 149 -5.57 -20.25 -29.75
N LEU A 150 -6.78 -20.26 -29.16
CA LEU A 150 -7.28 -19.10 -28.41
C LEU A 150 -6.30 -18.66 -27.30
N PHE A 151 -5.91 -19.59 -26.43
CA PHE A 151 -5.07 -19.24 -25.29
C PHE A 151 -3.60 -19.05 -25.69
N ASN A 152 -3.10 -19.72 -26.73
CA ASN A 152 -1.79 -19.41 -27.26
C ASN A 152 -1.71 -17.97 -27.79
N ASP A 153 -2.71 -17.53 -28.53
CA ASP A 153 -2.76 -16.15 -29.06
C ASP A 153 -2.92 -15.13 -27.92
N MET A 154 -3.82 -15.39 -26.96
CA MET A 154 -4.04 -14.54 -25.81
C MET A 154 -2.77 -14.38 -24.93
N ILE A 155 -1.91 -15.40 -24.89
CA ILE A 155 -0.69 -15.41 -24.09
C ILE A 155 0.48 -14.82 -24.88
N ASN A 156 0.67 -15.19 -26.16
CA ASN A 156 1.90 -14.95 -26.90
C ASN A 156 1.81 -13.95 -28.05
N GLN A 157 0.60 -13.76 -28.64
CA GLN A 157 0.48 -12.97 -29.85
C GLN A 157 0.83 -11.52 -29.59
N LYS A 158 1.83 -11.01 -30.34
CA LYS A 158 2.21 -9.61 -30.28
C LYS A 158 1.11 -8.71 -30.84
N ASP A 159 0.88 -7.58 -30.17
CA ASP A 159 -0.16 -6.63 -30.51
C ASP A 159 -1.58 -7.28 -30.54
N TYR A 160 -1.85 -8.23 -29.64
CA TYR A 160 -3.11 -8.97 -29.55
C TYR A 160 -4.29 -8.02 -29.34
N LYS A 161 -5.32 -8.14 -30.17
CA LYS A 161 -6.51 -7.25 -30.14
C LYS A 161 -7.79 -7.98 -29.72
N GLY A 162 -7.68 -9.23 -29.35
CA GLY A 162 -8.81 -10.06 -28.98
C GLY A 162 -9.09 -11.13 -30.01
N PHE A 163 -10.12 -11.92 -29.80
CA PHE A 163 -10.51 -13.01 -30.69
C PHE A 163 -11.84 -12.72 -31.38
N MET A 164 -11.91 -13.17 -32.63
CA MET A 164 -13.16 -13.21 -33.37
C MET A 164 -13.95 -14.42 -32.93
N SER A 165 -15.22 -14.21 -32.68
CA SER A 165 -16.11 -15.25 -32.25
C SER A 165 -16.44 -16.23 -33.36
N ASN A 166 -16.66 -17.46 -32.96
CA ASN A 166 -17.46 -18.44 -33.69
C ASN A 166 -18.97 -18.20 -33.41
N ALA A 167 -19.83 -19.14 -33.74
CA ALA A 167 -21.28 -19.03 -33.49
C ALA A 167 -21.66 -18.78 -32.01
N GLN A 168 -20.75 -19.03 -31.06
CA GLN A 168 -20.94 -18.79 -29.63
C GLN A 168 -20.70 -17.33 -29.23
N PHE A 169 -19.75 -16.64 -29.92
CA PHE A 169 -19.38 -15.27 -29.64
C PHE A 169 -19.40 -14.46 -30.94
N PRO A 170 -20.56 -13.87 -31.34
CA PRO A 170 -20.75 -13.28 -32.66
C PRO A 170 -20.03 -11.92 -32.87
N GLU A 171 -19.35 -11.38 -31.89
CA GLU A 171 -18.65 -10.10 -31.93
C GLU A 171 -17.17 -10.21 -31.48
N LEU A 172 -16.35 -9.34 -32.00
CA LEU A 172 -14.95 -9.25 -31.51
C LEU A 172 -14.95 -8.90 -30.02
N ILE A 173 -14.29 -9.71 -29.22
CA ILE A 173 -14.01 -9.42 -27.81
C ILE A 173 -12.67 -8.68 -27.76
N PRO A 174 -12.66 -7.36 -27.49
CA PRO A 174 -11.42 -6.57 -27.58
C PRO A 174 -10.53 -6.76 -26.35
N TYR A 175 -9.23 -6.85 -26.59
CA TYR A 175 -8.15 -6.86 -25.59
C TYR A 175 -7.18 -5.73 -25.90
N THR A 176 -6.48 -5.23 -24.87
CA THR A 176 -5.43 -4.23 -25.04
C THR A 176 -4.16 -4.84 -25.62
N GLY A 177 -3.84 -6.06 -25.22
CA GLY A 177 -2.72 -6.86 -25.66
C GLY A 177 -2.77 -8.27 -25.09
N SER A 178 -1.76 -9.09 -25.38
CA SER A 178 -1.52 -10.39 -24.78
C SER A 178 -0.81 -10.30 -23.42
N VAL A 179 -0.65 -11.46 -22.74
CA VAL A 179 0.22 -11.55 -21.54
C VAL A 179 1.66 -11.11 -21.87
N ARG A 180 2.18 -11.53 -23.02
CA ARG A 180 3.48 -11.09 -23.54
C ARG A 180 3.54 -9.57 -23.71
N ASP A 181 2.53 -8.95 -24.35
CA ASP A 181 2.47 -7.50 -24.56
C ASP A 181 2.43 -6.74 -23.23
N TYR A 182 1.73 -7.28 -22.22
CA TYR A 182 1.66 -6.69 -20.89
C TYR A 182 3.05 -6.59 -20.22
N PHE A 183 3.78 -7.71 -20.17
CA PHE A 183 5.12 -7.74 -19.56
C PHE A 183 6.16 -6.98 -20.39
N TYR A 184 6.08 -7.06 -21.72
CA TYR A 184 6.91 -6.26 -22.61
C TYR A 184 6.74 -4.76 -22.36
N SER A 185 5.49 -4.28 -22.28
CA SER A 185 5.19 -2.88 -21.95
C SER A 185 5.61 -2.51 -20.54
N SER A 186 5.34 -3.36 -19.55
CA SER A 186 5.66 -3.11 -18.14
C SER A 186 7.16 -3.06 -17.85
N SER A 187 7.98 -3.69 -18.69
CA SER A 187 9.44 -3.70 -18.58
C SER A 187 10.15 -2.74 -19.53
N ALA A 188 9.41 -1.90 -20.27
CA ALA A 188 9.96 -1.09 -21.37
C ALA A 188 10.72 -1.91 -22.44
N GLY A 189 10.26 -3.14 -22.69
CA GLY A 189 10.82 -4.02 -23.70
C GLY A 189 11.98 -4.91 -23.23
N GLU A 190 12.35 -4.84 -21.95
CA GLU A 190 13.44 -5.68 -21.43
C GLU A 190 13.01 -7.11 -21.16
N PHE A 191 11.73 -7.33 -20.88
CA PHE A 191 11.15 -8.65 -20.70
C PHE A 191 10.13 -8.93 -21.81
N ASP A 192 10.52 -9.76 -22.77
CA ASP A 192 9.70 -10.25 -23.89
C ASP A 192 9.47 -11.75 -23.69
N PRO A 193 8.55 -12.17 -22.79
CA PRO A 193 8.40 -13.58 -22.45
C PRO A 193 7.85 -14.39 -23.61
N ALA A 194 8.37 -15.60 -23.78
CA ALA A 194 7.81 -16.60 -24.67
C ALA A 194 7.27 -17.76 -23.83
N PHE A 195 6.05 -18.22 -24.14
CA PHE A 195 5.42 -19.32 -23.46
C PHE A 195 5.07 -20.42 -24.46
N ASP A 196 5.43 -21.67 -24.13
CA ASP A 196 4.91 -22.81 -24.85
C ASP A 196 3.56 -23.21 -24.26
N VAL A 197 2.52 -23.13 -25.04
CA VAL A 197 1.17 -23.56 -24.64
C VAL A 197 0.94 -24.99 -25.12
N VAL A 198 0.61 -25.90 -24.23
CA VAL A 198 0.35 -27.32 -24.55
C VAL A 198 -1.00 -27.78 -24.05
N GLY A 199 -1.53 -28.83 -24.65
CA GLY A 199 -2.85 -29.37 -24.34
C GLY A 199 -3.95 -28.82 -25.24
N PRO A 200 -5.24 -28.90 -24.84
CA PRO A 200 -5.75 -29.33 -23.54
C PRO A 200 -5.47 -30.80 -23.19
N VAL A 201 -5.01 -31.03 -21.95
CA VAL A 201 -4.96 -32.37 -21.36
C VAL A 201 -6.16 -32.57 -20.44
N THR A 202 -6.65 -33.81 -20.32
CA THR A 202 -7.79 -34.09 -19.42
C THR A 202 -7.30 -34.86 -18.21
N ILE A 203 -7.62 -34.34 -17.02
CA ILE A 203 -7.34 -35.00 -15.75
C ILE A 203 -8.58 -35.73 -15.22
N ASN A 204 -8.35 -36.84 -14.48
CA ASN A 204 -9.44 -37.63 -13.90
C ASN A 204 -9.93 -37.04 -12.55
N TYR A 205 -10.31 -35.78 -12.57
CA TYR A 205 -10.91 -35.06 -11.45
C TYR A 205 -12.12 -34.28 -11.92
N SER A 206 -13.07 -34.05 -11.02
CA SER A 206 -14.18 -33.10 -11.24
C SER A 206 -13.73 -31.66 -10.98
N GLN A 207 -14.30 -30.69 -11.68
CA GLN A 207 -14.05 -29.26 -11.40
C GLN A 207 -14.39 -28.88 -9.95
N TYR A 208 -15.26 -29.66 -9.27
CA TYR A 208 -15.67 -29.44 -7.88
C TYR A 208 -14.73 -30.08 -6.84
N ASP A 209 -13.68 -30.77 -7.29
CA ASP A 209 -12.69 -31.35 -6.39
C ASP A 209 -11.57 -30.36 -6.01
N ALA A 210 -11.50 -29.22 -6.66
CA ALA A 210 -10.38 -28.31 -6.63
C ALA A 210 -10.10 -27.68 -5.25
N ARG A 211 -11.13 -27.39 -4.46
CA ARG A 211 -11.00 -26.75 -3.12
C ARG A 211 -11.16 -27.68 -1.93
N GLN A 212 -11.30 -28.97 -2.12
CA GLN A 212 -11.21 -29.90 -0.98
C GLN A 212 -9.78 -29.87 -0.44
N ALA A 213 -9.63 -29.87 0.89
CA ALA A 213 -8.37 -29.66 1.59
C ALA A 213 -7.17 -30.30 0.90
N ASN A 214 -6.23 -29.48 0.41
CA ASN A 214 -4.99 -29.83 -0.31
C ASN A 214 -5.17 -30.40 -1.74
N ASN A 215 -6.29 -30.25 -2.41
CA ASN A 215 -6.51 -30.89 -3.70
C ASN A 215 -5.95 -30.11 -4.91
N ALA A 216 -5.71 -28.80 -4.79
CA ALA A 216 -5.11 -28.00 -5.86
C ALA A 216 -3.74 -28.58 -6.27
N GLN A 217 -2.91 -29.01 -5.33
CA GLN A 217 -1.65 -29.67 -5.62
C GLN A 217 -1.85 -31.00 -6.38
N ALA A 218 -2.84 -31.81 -5.99
CA ALA A 218 -3.13 -33.07 -6.69
C ALA A 218 -3.61 -32.85 -8.13
N LEU A 219 -4.40 -31.77 -8.37
CA LEU A 219 -4.82 -31.41 -9.74
C LEU A 219 -3.63 -31.00 -10.61
N VAL A 220 -2.73 -30.18 -10.05
CA VAL A 220 -1.51 -29.75 -10.72
C VAL A 220 -0.58 -30.92 -11.01
N GLU A 221 -0.37 -31.83 -10.05
CA GLU A 221 0.42 -33.04 -10.25
C GLU A 221 -0.19 -33.98 -11.32
N ALA A 222 -1.52 -34.12 -11.34
CA ALA A 222 -2.22 -34.89 -12.38
C ALA A 222 -2.10 -34.23 -13.77
N ALA A 223 -2.11 -32.89 -13.82
CA ALA A 223 -1.92 -32.16 -15.07
C ALA A 223 -0.49 -32.32 -15.62
N LEU A 224 0.52 -32.30 -14.73
CA LEU A 224 1.92 -32.62 -15.13
C LEU A 224 2.05 -34.03 -15.71
N ASP A 225 1.45 -35.06 -15.06
CA ASP A 225 1.45 -36.41 -15.57
C ASP A 225 0.73 -36.53 -16.93
N ALA A 226 -0.41 -35.86 -17.08
CA ALA A 226 -1.18 -35.88 -18.30
C ALA A 226 -0.46 -35.18 -19.48
N ALA A 227 0.39 -34.20 -19.20
CA ALA A 227 1.16 -33.47 -20.20
C ALA A 227 2.55 -34.07 -20.49
N ASP A 228 3.01 -35.05 -19.72
CA ASP A 228 4.36 -35.64 -19.80
C ASP A 228 4.77 -36.09 -21.22
N SER A 229 3.83 -36.64 -21.97
CA SER A 229 4.11 -37.05 -23.35
C SER A 229 4.18 -35.91 -24.36
N LEU A 230 3.77 -34.69 -23.97
CA LEU A 230 3.74 -33.52 -24.83
C LEU A 230 4.90 -32.55 -24.55
N VAL A 231 5.62 -32.76 -23.44
CA VAL A 231 6.60 -31.79 -22.91
C VAL A 231 7.84 -32.54 -22.42
N ASN A 232 9.02 -32.03 -22.72
CA ASN A 232 10.24 -32.38 -21.99
C ASN A 232 10.49 -31.28 -20.95
N TYR A 233 10.16 -31.53 -19.69
CA TYR A 233 10.22 -30.53 -18.61
C TYR A 233 11.63 -30.00 -18.36
N LYS A 234 12.67 -30.75 -18.71
CA LYS A 234 14.07 -30.33 -18.61
C LYS A 234 14.36 -29.06 -19.46
N ASP A 235 13.60 -28.83 -20.52
CA ASP A 235 13.78 -27.64 -21.38
C ASP A 235 13.39 -26.31 -20.69
N TYR A 236 12.73 -26.40 -19.54
CA TYR A 236 12.27 -25.27 -18.71
C TYR A 236 13.06 -25.09 -17.41
N ASP A 237 14.13 -25.85 -17.22
CA ASP A 237 15.19 -25.62 -16.24
C ASP A 237 16.29 -24.80 -16.93
N ARG A 238 16.09 -23.48 -17.04
CA ARG A 238 16.93 -22.61 -17.88
C ARG A 238 18.23 -22.21 -17.19
N ASP A 239 18.23 -22.14 -15.86
CA ASP A 239 19.42 -21.83 -15.08
C ASP A 239 20.23 -23.07 -14.70
N GLY A 240 19.70 -24.27 -14.96
CA GLY A 240 20.37 -25.55 -14.77
C GLY A 240 20.48 -25.98 -13.31
N ASP A 241 19.61 -25.49 -12.42
CA ASP A 241 19.61 -25.82 -11.00
C ASP A 241 18.91 -27.16 -10.69
N GLY A 242 18.36 -27.84 -11.71
CA GLY A 242 17.59 -29.06 -11.62
C GLY A 242 16.14 -28.87 -11.21
N THR A 243 15.64 -27.64 -11.34
CA THR A 243 14.24 -27.28 -11.04
C THR A 243 13.64 -26.53 -12.23
N VAL A 244 12.43 -26.90 -12.64
CA VAL A 244 11.67 -26.14 -13.64
C VAL A 244 11.38 -24.76 -13.09
N ASP A 245 11.75 -23.71 -13.83
CA ASP A 245 11.63 -22.32 -13.39
C ASP A 245 10.18 -21.92 -13.09
N MET A 246 9.25 -22.31 -13.99
CA MET A 246 7.84 -21.97 -13.86
C MET A 246 6.95 -22.83 -14.77
N VAL A 247 5.80 -23.26 -14.22
CA VAL A 247 4.69 -23.82 -15.00
C VAL A 247 3.41 -23.06 -14.66
N PHE A 248 2.68 -22.65 -15.68
CA PHE A 248 1.35 -22.05 -15.52
C PHE A 248 0.27 -23.06 -15.94
N PHE A 249 -0.79 -23.19 -15.16
CA PHE A 249 -1.93 -24.06 -15.46
C PHE A 249 -3.17 -23.23 -15.74
N LEU A 250 -3.79 -23.43 -16.88
CA LEU A 250 -5.07 -22.82 -17.20
C LEU A 250 -6.14 -23.91 -17.21
N PHE A 251 -7.01 -23.86 -16.21
CA PHE A 251 -8.08 -24.84 -16.02
C PHE A 251 -9.38 -24.44 -16.72
N ALA A 252 -10.04 -25.42 -17.35
CA ALA A 252 -11.34 -25.23 -17.96
C ALA A 252 -12.41 -24.81 -16.92
N GLY A 253 -13.42 -24.11 -17.38
CA GLY A 253 -14.54 -23.67 -16.54
C GLY A 253 -14.27 -22.41 -15.72
N GLY A 254 -15.03 -22.21 -14.66
CA GLY A 254 -15.00 -20.97 -13.85
C GLY A 254 -14.25 -21.12 -12.55
N GLY A 255 -13.83 -19.97 -11.99
CA GLY A 255 -13.18 -19.88 -10.70
C GLY A 255 -14.11 -19.55 -9.54
N SER A 256 -13.71 -19.92 -8.32
CA SER A 256 -14.42 -19.57 -7.09
C SER A 256 -14.10 -18.15 -6.58
N ASN A 257 -13.21 -17.43 -7.25
CA ASN A 257 -12.89 -16.03 -7.00
C ASN A 257 -13.98 -15.04 -7.48
N PHE A 258 -15.06 -15.54 -8.08
CA PHE A 258 -16.17 -14.72 -8.52
C PHE A 258 -17.42 -14.91 -7.65
N SER A 259 -18.12 -13.82 -7.36
CA SER A 259 -19.35 -13.82 -6.56
C SER A 259 -20.39 -14.78 -7.10
N GLY A 260 -21.00 -15.56 -6.21
CA GLY A 260 -22.09 -16.49 -6.55
C GLY A 260 -21.68 -17.78 -7.25
N ASN A 261 -20.37 -17.99 -7.46
CA ASN A 261 -19.87 -19.28 -7.94
C ASN A 261 -19.77 -20.30 -6.78
N ASP A 262 -19.68 -21.57 -7.16
CA ASP A 262 -19.50 -22.66 -6.19
C ASP A 262 -18.13 -22.55 -5.53
N SER A 263 -18.07 -22.54 -4.20
CA SER A 263 -16.84 -22.43 -3.44
C SER A 263 -15.91 -23.64 -3.57
N ARG A 264 -16.37 -24.73 -4.20
CA ARG A 264 -15.56 -25.92 -4.49
C ARG A 264 -14.73 -25.78 -5.77
N LEU A 265 -15.05 -24.80 -6.63
CA LEU A 265 -14.28 -24.52 -7.83
C LEU A 265 -12.87 -24.04 -7.47
N LEU A 266 -11.95 -24.17 -8.42
CA LEU A 266 -10.59 -23.66 -8.27
C LEU A 266 -10.61 -22.16 -8.00
N TRP A 267 -9.77 -21.72 -7.05
CA TRP A 267 -9.41 -20.32 -6.91
C TRP A 267 -8.06 -20.09 -7.58
N PRO A 268 -7.91 -19.13 -8.50
CA PRO A 268 -6.62 -18.80 -9.09
C PRO A 268 -5.57 -18.49 -8.02
N HIS A 269 -4.37 -19.06 -8.17
CA HIS A 269 -3.29 -18.88 -7.19
C HIS A 269 -1.92 -19.25 -7.74
N ALA A 270 -0.87 -18.77 -7.09
CA ALA A 270 0.50 -19.24 -7.25
C ALA A 270 0.94 -20.06 -6.03
N SER A 271 1.74 -21.11 -6.24
CA SER A 271 2.22 -21.97 -5.17
C SER A 271 3.45 -22.78 -5.62
N THR A 272 3.80 -23.82 -4.88
CA THR A 272 4.94 -24.71 -5.18
C THR A 272 4.52 -26.16 -5.28
N VAL A 273 5.19 -26.92 -6.16
CA VAL A 273 5.06 -28.37 -6.28
C VAL A 273 6.38 -29.01 -5.88
N LEU A 274 6.48 -29.45 -4.64
CA LEU A 274 7.74 -29.98 -4.09
C LEU A 274 7.89 -31.49 -4.20
N SER A 275 6.79 -32.22 -4.43
CA SER A 275 6.75 -33.70 -4.39
C SER A 275 6.96 -34.39 -5.73
N LYS A 276 7.00 -33.64 -6.84
CA LYS A 276 7.01 -34.15 -8.20
C LYS A 276 8.38 -34.00 -8.86
N SER A 277 8.77 -35.00 -9.62
CA SER A 277 9.93 -34.94 -10.52
C SER A 277 9.63 -35.73 -11.80
N LEU A 278 9.85 -35.12 -12.97
CA LEU A 278 9.71 -35.71 -14.30
C LEU A 278 10.94 -35.29 -15.12
N ASP A 279 11.35 -36.07 -16.12
CA ASP A 279 12.50 -35.79 -16.99
C ASP A 279 13.82 -35.49 -16.25
N GLY A 280 13.93 -35.92 -14.99
CA GLY A 280 15.12 -35.70 -14.16
C GLY A 280 15.20 -34.32 -13.51
N VAL A 281 14.17 -33.47 -13.65
CA VAL A 281 14.04 -32.18 -12.99
C VAL A 281 12.89 -32.18 -11.96
N ARG A 282 12.99 -31.31 -10.97
CA ARG A 282 11.93 -31.05 -9.96
C ARG A 282 11.07 -29.90 -10.42
N PHE A 283 9.90 -29.76 -9.80
CA PHE A 283 9.06 -28.60 -9.99
C PHE A 283 9.21 -27.66 -8.81
N GLY A 284 9.40 -26.38 -9.12
CA GLY A 284 9.45 -25.30 -8.15
C GLY A 284 8.09 -24.61 -8.02
N ARG A 285 8.04 -23.39 -8.49
CA ARG A 285 6.82 -22.57 -8.48
C ARG A 285 5.88 -22.93 -9.63
N TYR A 286 4.59 -22.82 -9.37
CA TYR A 286 3.56 -22.81 -10.37
C TYR A 286 2.58 -21.68 -10.11
N ALA A 287 1.84 -21.29 -11.14
CA ALA A 287 0.68 -20.44 -11.01
C ALA A 287 -0.49 -21.05 -11.78
N CYS A 288 -1.72 -20.71 -11.43
CA CYS A 288 -2.89 -21.19 -12.14
C CYS A 288 -4.00 -20.15 -12.22
N SER A 289 -4.82 -20.27 -13.27
CA SER A 289 -6.03 -19.50 -13.48
C SER A 289 -7.13 -20.38 -14.09
N THR A 290 -8.30 -19.80 -14.35
CA THR A 290 -9.45 -20.47 -14.94
C THR A 290 -9.88 -19.82 -16.25
N GLU A 291 -10.58 -20.59 -17.09
CA GLU A 291 -11.01 -20.18 -18.42
C GLU A 291 -12.03 -19.02 -18.40
N LEU A 292 -12.97 -19.03 -17.43
CA LEU A 292 -14.16 -18.20 -17.50
C LEU A 292 -14.19 -17.09 -16.45
N TYR A 293 -14.53 -15.89 -16.91
CA TYR A 293 -14.84 -14.72 -16.06
C TYR A 293 -16.28 -14.79 -15.53
N GLY A 294 -16.43 -14.57 -14.24
CA GLY A 294 -17.73 -14.57 -13.61
C GLY A 294 -18.36 -15.96 -13.52
N ARG A 295 -19.63 -16.07 -13.83
CA ARG A 295 -20.36 -17.33 -13.71
C ARG A 295 -20.09 -18.27 -14.89
N PRO A 296 -19.89 -19.58 -14.65
CA PRO A 296 -19.68 -20.55 -15.73
C PRO A 296 -20.80 -20.53 -16.79
N GLN A 297 -22.02 -20.19 -16.39
CA GLN A 297 -23.18 -20.15 -17.31
C GLN A 297 -23.09 -18.98 -18.30
N SER A 298 -22.39 -17.89 -17.98
CA SER A 298 -22.22 -16.75 -18.88
C SER A 298 -21.28 -17.05 -20.04
N LYS A 299 -20.41 -18.04 -19.88
CA LYS A 299 -19.39 -18.45 -20.87
C LYS A 299 -18.51 -17.29 -21.36
N ILE A 300 -18.28 -16.30 -20.53
CA ILE A 300 -17.37 -15.19 -20.81
C ILE A 300 -15.96 -15.69 -20.55
N ILE A 301 -15.08 -15.63 -21.55
CA ILE A 301 -13.67 -15.97 -21.38
C ILE A 301 -13.02 -14.94 -20.46
N ASP A 302 -12.27 -15.41 -19.46
CA ASP A 302 -11.47 -14.53 -18.60
C ASP A 302 -10.39 -13.83 -19.42
N GLY A 303 -10.06 -12.61 -19.03
CA GLY A 303 -8.97 -11.86 -19.65
C GLY A 303 -7.61 -12.34 -19.19
N ILE A 304 -6.60 -11.51 -19.48
CA ILE A 304 -5.20 -11.81 -19.11
C ILE A 304 -4.85 -11.34 -17.70
N GLY A 305 -5.72 -10.55 -17.04
CA GLY A 305 -5.38 -9.86 -15.79
C GLY A 305 -5.08 -10.82 -14.66
N THR A 306 -5.89 -11.87 -14.48
CA THR A 306 -5.64 -12.92 -13.49
C THR A 306 -4.33 -13.67 -13.80
N ILE A 307 -4.07 -13.99 -15.08
CA ILE A 307 -2.82 -14.64 -15.50
C ILE A 307 -1.62 -13.75 -15.17
N CYS A 308 -1.70 -12.45 -15.48
CA CYS A 308 -0.62 -11.51 -15.19
C CYS A 308 -0.39 -11.34 -13.68
N HIS A 309 -1.45 -11.32 -12.87
CA HIS A 309 -1.37 -11.25 -11.41
C HIS A 309 -0.63 -12.48 -10.84
N GLU A 310 -1.11 -13.67 -11.15
CA GLU A 310 -0.53 -14.92 -10.64
C GLU A 310 0.91 -15.14 -11.15
N PHE A 311 1.20 -14.76 -12.38
CA PHE A 311 2.56 -14.80 -12.89
C PHE A 311 3.49 -13.79 -12.20
N SER A 312 2.96 -12.65 -11.75
CA SER A 312 3.74 -11.65 -11.00
C SER A 312 4.25 -12.20 -9.66
N HIS A 313 3.53 -13.12 -9.03
CA HIS A 313 4.03 -13.84 -7.86
C HIS A 313 5.25 -14.70 -8.20
N VAL A 314 5.28 -15.30 -9.39
CA VAL A 314 6.46 -16.03 -9.86
C VAL A 314 7.66 -15.10 -10.01
N LEU A 315 7.45 -13.84 -10.42
CA LEU A 315 8.48 -12.79 -10.45
C LEU A 315 8.86 -12.25 -9.06
N GLY A 316 8.21 -12.72 -7.99
CA GLY A 316 8.53 -12.38 -6.60
C GLY A 316 7.79 -11.18 -6.04
N ILE A 317 6.72 -10.72 -6.68
CA ILE A 317 5.90 -9.60 -6.18
C ILE A 317 4.83 -10.15 -5.24
N ALA A 318 4.70 -9.53 -4.06
CA ALA A 318 3.69 -9.89 -3.08
C ALA A 318 2.30 -9.34 -3.46
N ASP A 319 1.25 -9.91 -2.88
CA ASP A 319 -0.07 -9.29 -2.88
C ASP A 319 -0.03 -7.94 -2.16
N LEU A 320 -0.69 -6.95 -2.76
CA LEU A 320 -0.76 -5.59 -2.22
C LEU A 320 -2.17 -5.25 -1.70
N TYR A 321 -3.06 -6.24 -1.65
CA TYR A 321 -4.35 -6.15 -0.98
C TYR A 321 -4.29 -6.71 0.44
N ASP A 322 -5.41 -6.67 1.15
CA ASP A 322 -5.56 -7.21 2.51
C ASP A 322 -5.78 -8.72 2.43
N THR A 323 -4.69 -9.49 2.51
CA THR A 323 -4.73 -10.95 2.36
C THR A 323 -5.37 -11.66 3.56
N ASP A 324 -5.64 -10.99 4.69
CA ASP A 324 -6.31 -11.60 5.84
C ASP A 324 -7.72 -11.03 6.14
N GLY A 325 -8.18 -10.08 5.34
CA GLY A 325 -9.50 -9.49 5.44
C GLY A 325 -9.72 -8.78 6.78
N THR A 326 -10.37 -9.43 7.74
CA THR A 326 -10.56 -8.88 9.10
C THR A 326 -9.63 -9.52 10.14
N GLY A 327 -8.72 -10.40 9.71
CA GLY A 327 -7.89 -11.22 10.57
C GLY A 327 -6.99 -10.44 11.51
N SER A 328 -6.47 -9.30 11.11
CA SER A 328 -5.60 -8.43 11.90
C SER A 328 -6.34 -7.29 12.62
N GLY A 329 -7.65 -7.41 12.79
CA GLY A 329 -8.45 -6.49 13.61
C GLY A 329 -9.29 -5.49 12.84
N GLY A 330 -9.55 -5.73 11.57
CA GLY A 330 -10.40 -4.94 10.68
C GLY A 330 -9.89 -4.98 9.24
N SER A 331 -10.69 -4.54 8.28
CA SER A 331 -10.30 -4.46 6.88
C SER A 331 -9.38 -3.27 6.64
N SER A 332 -8.32 -3.48 5.89
CA SER A 332 -7.34 -2.45 5.54
C SER A 332 -7.73 -1.68 4.27
N VAL A 333 -7.28 -0.43 4.19
CA VAL A 333 -7.33 0.33 2.94
C VAL A 333 -6.20 -0.15 2.03
N THR A 334 -6.53 -0.56 0.82
CA THR A 334 -5.60 -1.16 -0.14
C THR A 334 -5.47 -0.29 -1.40
N PRO A 335 -4.49 -0.56 -2.28
CA PRO A 335 -4.37 0.13 -3.57
C PRO A 335 -5.59 0.00 -4.49
N GLY A 336 -6.42 -1.03 -4.31
CA GLY A 336 -7.60 -1.26 -5.12
C GLY A 336 -7.26 -1.43 -6.61
N LYS A 337 -7.96 -0.71 -7.48
CA LYS A 337 -7.81 -0.76 -8.95
C LYS A 337 -6.52 -0.14 -9.48
N TRP A 338 -5.72 0.51 -8.62
CA TRP A 338 -4.49 1.18 -9.00
C TRP A 338 -3.27 0.26 -9.08
N SER A 339 -3.39 -1.00 -8.67
CA SER A 339 -2.30 -2.00 -8.67
C SER A 339 -2.78 -3.32 -9.27
N LEU A 340 -1.93 -3.94 -10.10
CA LEU A 340 -2.17 -5.30 -10.61
C LEU A 340 -2.25 -6.31 -9.46
N MET A 341 -1.39 -6.16 -8.45
CA MET A 341 -1.31 -7.03 -7.28
C MET A 341 -2.42 -6.76 -6.26
N ALA A 342 -3.47 -6.05 -6.67
CA ALA A 342 -4.73 -5.87 -5.97
C ALA A 342 -5.89 -6.04 -6.96
N GLN A 343 -6.85 -5.11 -7.03
CA GLN A 343 -8.02 -5.24 -7.91
C GLN A 343 -7.79 -4.76 -9.35
N GLY A 344 -6.63 -4.20 -9.66
CA GLY A 344 -6.30 -3.72 -11.00
C GLY A 344 -6.22 -4.82 -12.07
N SER A 345 -6.08 -6.08 -11.65
CA SER A 345 -6.15 -7.26 -12.52
C SER A 345 -7.55 -7.46 -13.16
N TYR A 346 -8.62 -7.02 -12.50
CA TYR A 346 -10.01 -7.22 -12.96
C TYR A 346 -10.53 -6.14 -13.90
N LEU A 347 -9.75 -5.09 -14.19
CA LEU A 347 -10.19 -4.01 -15.06
C LEU A 347 -10.63 -4.52 -16.44
N ASN A 348 -11.76 -4.00 -16.94
CA ASN A 348 -12.37 -4.42 -18.20
C ASN A 348 -12.58 -5.95 -18.29
N GLN A 349 -13.04 -6.59 -17.21
CA GLN A 349 -13.18 -8.05 -17.13
C GLN A 349 -11.85 -8.77 -17.38
N SER A 350 -10.80 -8.33 -16.71
CA SER A 350 -9.41 -8.81 -16.83
C SER A 350 -8.76 -8.66 -18.22
N ARG A 351 -9.42 -8.02 -19.20
CA ARG A 351 -8.91 -7.85 -20.58
C ARG A 351 -7.95 -6.68 -20.73
N THR A 352 -8.01 -5.75 -19.79
CA THR A 352 -7.14 -4.58 -19.73
C THR A 352 -6.73 -4.34 -18.29
N PRO A 353 -5.90 -5.21 -17.69
CA PRO A 353 -5.37 -4.97 -16.34
C PRO A 353 -4.56 -3.67 -16.34
N CYS A 354 -4.52 -2.97 -15.19
CA CYS A 354 -3.69 -1.77 -15.09
C CYS A 354 -2.21 -2.09 -15.28
N THR A 355 -1.43 -1.15 -15.80
CA THR A 355 0.02 -1.31 -15.90
C THR A 355 0.65 -1.45 -14.51
N TYR A 356 1.81 -2.06 -14.42
CA TYR A 356 2.60 -2.08 -13.19
C TYR A 356 2.85 -0.67 -12.69
N SER A 357 2.65 -0.46 -11.39
CA SER A 357 3.08 0.73 -10.65
C SER A 357 4.61 0.86 -10.64
N ALA A 358 5.10 2.02 -10.26
CA ALA A 358 6.54 2.23 -10.06
C ALA A 358 7.15 1.24 -9.06
N TYR A 359 6.38 0.85 -8.04
CA TYR A 359 6.81 -0.18 -7.09
C TYR A 359 6.88 -1.58 -7.71
N GLU A 360 5.82 -2.01 -8.42
CA GLU A 360 5.78 -3.34 -9.05
C GLU A 360 6.90 -3.49 -10.09
N ARG A 361 7.19 -2.42 -10.87
CA ARG A 361 8.35 -2.38 -11.79
C ARG A 361 9.67 -2.47 -11.04
N TYR A 362 9.80 -1.77 -9.92
CA TYR A 362 11.00 -1.81 -9.08
C TYR A 362 11.19 -3.19 -8.45
N ALA A 363 10.13 -3.79 -7.91
CA ALA A 363 10.15 -5.12 -7.30
C ALA A 363 10.49 -6.22 -8.32
N ALA A 364 9.94 -6.14 -9.54
CA ALA A 364 10.29 -7.04 -10.64
C ALA A 364 11.72 -6.80 -11.21
N GLY A 365 12.34 -5.68 -10.85
CA GLY A 365 13.66 -5.29 -11.38
C GLY A 365 13.62 -4.70 -12.78
N PHE A 366 12.45 -4.28 -13.27
CA PHE A 366 12.25 -3.66 -14.59
C PHE A 366 12.70 -2.21 -14.65
N SER A 367 12.59 -1.48 -13.54
CA SER A 367 13.07 -0.10 -13.46
C SER A 367 13.55 0.24 -12.05
N THR A 368 14.40 1.26 -11.97
CA THR A 368 14.81 1.85 -10.69
C THR A 368 14.32 3.30 -10.67
N PRO A 369 13.43 3.67 -9.73
CA PRO A 369 12.96 5.03 -9.60
C PRO A 369 14.10 6.00 -9.33
N GLU A 370 14.10 7.15 -10.02
CA GLU A 370 15.09 8.20 -9.84
C GLU A 370 14.92 8.88 -8.48
N LYS A 371 15.98 8.97 -7.71
CA LYS A 371 15.95 9.60 -6.38
C LYS A 371 16.03 11.11 -6.51
N LEU A 372 15.03 11.81 -5.98
CA LEU A 372 15.02 13.27 -5.88
C LEU A 372 15.50 13.68 -4.48
N ASN A 373 16.43 14.63 -4.45
CA ASN A 373 17.01 15.16 -3.22
C ASN A 373 17.34 16.66 -3.31
N LYS A 374 16.95 17.31 -4.40
CA LYS A 374 17.17 18.74 -4.64
C LYS A 374 15.84 19.45 -4.82
N LYS A 375 15.76 20.68 -4.30
CA LYS A 375 14.63 21.57 -4.60
C LYS A 375 14.61 21.92 -6.08
N GLY A 376 13.42 22.08 -6.66
CA GLY A 376 13.28 22.41 -8.08
C GLY A 376 11.91 22.04 -8.63
N THR A 377 11.73 22.34 -9.91
CA THR A 377 10.52 21.92 -10.65
C THR A 377 10.82 20.64 -11.42
N TYR A 378 9.95 19.66 -11.26
CA TYR A 378 10.07 18.33 -11.87
C TYR A 378 8.84 18.02 -12.70
N ILE A 379 9.02 17.12 -13.67
CA ILE A 379 7.94 16.60 -14.52
C ILE A 379 7.98 15.08 -14.45
N VAL A 380 6.87 14.46 -14.05
CA VAL A 380 6.67 13.03 -14.15
C VAL A 380 5.77 12.72 -15.34
N ASN A 381 6.29 11.96 -16.29
CA ASN A 381 5.54 11.53 -17.48
C ASN A 381 4.71 10.26 -17.17
N PRO A 382 3.64 9.97 -17.94
CA PRO A 382 2.88 8.75 -17.78
C PRO A 382 3.78 7.51 -17.74
N ILE A 383 3.61 6.66 -16.74
CA ILE A 383 4.49 5.51 -16.51
C ILE A 383 4.42 4.49 -17.65
N THR A 384 3.27 4.42 -18.34
CA THR A 384 3.05 3.56 -19.51
C THR A 384 3.98 3.90 -20.70
N SER A 385 4.38 5.16 -20.83
CA SER A 385 5.26 5.63 -21.93
C SER A 385 6.70 5.89 -21.47
N SER A 386 6.90 6.31 -20.23
CA SER A 386 8.23 6.71 -19.72
C SER A 386 8.97 5.56 -19.02
N ASN A 387 8.28 4.60 -18.49
CA ASN A 387 8.80 3.57 -17.58
C ASN A 387 9.57 4.16 -16.37
N LYS A 388 9.29 5.41 -15.99
CA LYS A 388 10.02 6.15 -14.96
C LYS A 388 9.10 6.62 -13.85
N GLY A 389 9.57 6.47 -12.64
CA GLY A 389 9.02 7.08 -11.44
C GLY A 389 10.10 7.80 -10.66
N TYR A 390 9.70 8.64 -9.73
CA TYR A 390 10.62 9.29 -8.78
C TYR A 390 10.51 8.66 -7.41
N ARG A 391 11.59 8.75 -6.63
CA ARG A 391 11.67 8.31 -5.25
C ARG A 391 12.09 9.46 -4.34
N LEU A 392 11.36 9.63 -3.24
CA LEU A 392 11.72 10.47 -2.11
C LEU A 392 11.96 9.57 -0.90
N ASP A 393 13.16 9.57 -0.34
CA ASP A 393 13.43 8.80 0.89
C ASP A 393 12.78 9.49 2.08
N SER A 394 12.17 8.73 2.96
CA SER A 394 11.68 9.27 4.23
C SER A 394 12.83 9.41 5.25
N ASN A 395 12.55 10.08 6.38
CA ASN A 395 13.50 10.15 7.50
C ASN A 395 13.47 8.89 8.40
N THR A 396 12.97 7.78 7.85
CA THR A 396 13.00 6.44 8.44
C THR A 396 13.65 5.49 7.45
N ASP A 397 14.72 4.82 7.87
CA ASP A 397 15.41 3.85 7.03
C ASP A 397 14.44 2.78 6.51
N ASN A 398 14.56 2.43 5.25
CA ASN A 398 13.71 1.46 4.54
C ASN A 398 12.23 1.89 4.37
N GLU A 399 11.91 3.17 4.58
CA GLU A 399 10.63 3.76 4.22
C GLU A 399 10.84 4.90 3.21
N PHE A 400 10.04 4.94 2.15
CA PHE A 400 10.19 5.93 1.07
C PHE A 400 8.86 6.17 0.35
N PHE A 401 8.82 7.25 -0.44
CA PHE A 401 7.69 7.55 -1.31
C PHE A 401 8.08 7.35 -2.78
N LEU A 402 7.13 6.87 -3.58
CA LEU A 402 7.27 6.78 -5.03
C LEU A 402 6.22 7.66 -5.69
N LEU A 403 6.65 8.38 -6.71
CA LEU A 403 5.81 9.25 -7.52
C LEU A 403 5.77 8.71 -8.95
N GLU A 404 4.58 8.57 -9.51
CA GLU A 404 4.36 8.17 -10.89
C GLU A 404 3.18 8.93 -11.49
N SER A 405 3.11 9.07 -12.80
CA SER A 405 1.92 9.60 -13.47
C SER A 405 1.15 8.48 -14.17
N ARG A 406 -0.18 8.54 -14.07
CA ARG A 406 -1.13 7.66 -14.75
C ARG A 406 -1.97 8.47 -15.73
N LYS A 407 -2.21 7.89 -16.90
CA LYS A 407 -3.10 8.44 -17.93
C LYS A 407 -4.06 7.36 -18.39
N GLN A 408 -5.34 7.70 -18.51
CA GLN A 408 -6.38 6.77 -18.95
C GLN A 408 -6.24 6.42 -20.43
N GLU A 409 -5.16 5.70 -20.77
CA GLU A 409 -4.90 5.18 -22.12
C GLU A 409 -4.15 3.83 -22.06
N GLY A 410 -4.23 3.02 -23.10
CA GLY A 410 -3.56 1.72 -23.17
C GLY A 410 -3.98 0.80 -22.03
N TRP A 411 -3.01 0.29 -21.27
CA TRP A 411 -3.25 -0.58 -20.11
C TRP A 411 -3.98 0.13 -18.96
N ASP A 412 -3.88 1.45 -18.86
CA ASP A 412 -4.50 2.25 -17.82
C ASP A 412 -5.86 2.86 -18.24
N ALA A 413 -6.40 2.49 -19.41
CA ALA A 413 -7.63 3.06 -19.96
C ALA A 413 -8.86 2.94 -19.05
N TYR A 414 -8.89 1.98 -18.14
CA TYR A 414 -10.01 1.70 -17.24
C TYR A 414 -9.70 2.03 -15.77
N LEU A 415 -8.62 2.75 -15.50
CA LEU A 415 -8.35 3.26 -14.14
C LEU A 415 -9.45 4.23 -13.69
N PRO A 416 -9.67 4.39 -12.38
CA PRO A 416 -10.67 5.31 -11.84
C PRO A 416 -10.46 6.77 -12.27
N GLY A 417 -9.20 7.19 -12.48
CA GLY A 417 -8.83 8.55 -12.84
C GLY A 417 -7.41 8.63 -13.41
N GLU A 418 -6.90 9.85 -13.56
CA GLU A 418 -5.58 10.13 -14.11
C GLU A 418 -4.89 11.30 -13.38
N GLY A 419 -3.55 11.26 -13.31
CA GLY A 419 -2.71 12.23 -12.61
C GLY A 419 -1.55 11.56 -11.89
N MET A 420 -0.92 12.28 -10.96
CA MET A 420 0.20 11.76 -10.19
C MET A 420 -0.30 10.93 -9.01
N LEU A 421 0.18 9.70 -8.90
CA LEU A 421 0.02 8.85 -7.73
C LEU A 421 1.26 8.97 -6.84
N ILE A 422 1.03 8.99 -5.54
CA ILE A 422 2.08 8.99 -4.52
C ILE A 422 1.88 7.76 -3.64
N TRP A 423 2.88 6.89 -3.64
CA TRP A 423 2.91 5.66 -2.86
C TRP A 423 3.83 5.82 -1.66
N ARG A 424 3.39 5.41 -0.48
CA ARG A 424 4.27 5.17 0.66
C ARG A 424 4.62 3.69 0.67
N VAL A 425 5.93 3.39 0.70
CA VAL A 425 6.47 2.03 0.78
C VAL A 425 7.25 1.90 2.06
N ASP A 426 6.86 0.98 2.92
CA ASP A 426 7.50 0.70 4.19
C ASP A 426 8.09 -0.72 4.19
N SER A 427 9.40 -0.82 4.10
CA SER A 427 10.17 -2.08 4.17
C SER A 427 10.86 -2.25 5.53
N THR A 428 10.45 -1.54 6.57
CA THR A 428 11.05 -1.62 7.91
C THR A 428 10.86 -2.98 8.56
N ASN A 429 9.81 -3.70 8.17
CA ASN A 429 9.53 -5.06 8.62
C ASN A 429 9.53 -6.02 7.43
N ALA A 430 10.65 -6.71 7.22
CA ALA A 430 10.81 -7.66 6.13
C ALA A 430 9.82 -8.83 6.20
N ASP A 431 9.41 -9.25 7.40
CA ASP A 431 8.52 -10.40 7.58
C ASP A 431 7.16 -10.18 6.92
N VAL A 432 6.60 -8.96 6.93
CA VAL A 432 5.30 -8.71 6.31
C VAL A 432 5.35 -8.88 4.79
N TRP A 433 6.47 -8.54 4.19
CA TRP A 433 6.71 -8.73 2.76
C TRP A 433 6.98 -10.21 2.44
N GLU A 434 7.80 -10.87 3.25
CA GLU A 434 8.16 -12.29 3.09
C GLU A 434 6.96 -13.23 3.30
N TYR A 435 6.04 -12.86 4.20
CA TYR A 435 4.85 -13.69 4.51
C TYR A 435 3.57 -13.22 3.83
N ASN A 436 3.66 -12.40 2.78
CA ASN A 436 2.52 -11.88 2.02
C ASN A 436 1.44 -11.19 2.89
N LYS A 437 1.88 -10.33 3.83
CA LYS A 437 1.02 -9.63 4.80
C LYS A 437 1.11 -8.12 4.69
N VAL A 438 1.50 -7.63 3.52
CA VAL A 438 1.88 -6.23 3.29
C VAL A 438 0.80 -5.25 3.76
N ASN A 439 -0.46 -5.54 3.50
CA ASN A 439 -1.58 -4.67 3.85
C ASN A 439 -2.65 -5.36 4.75
N CYS A 440 -2.27 -6.34 5.57
CA CYS A 440 -3.19 -6.99 6.50
C CYS A 440 -3.55 -6.14 7.71
N ASN A 441 -2.65 -5.27 8.18
CA ASN A 441 -2.89 -4.48 9.38
C ASN A 441 -3.65 -3.19 9.06
N PRO A 442 -4.93 -3.02 9.49
CA PRO A 442 -5.71 -1.82 9.16
C PRO A 442 -5.16 -0.52 9.77
N LYS A 443 -4.22 -0.64 10.72
CA LYS A 443 -3.56 0.51 11.36
C LYS A 443 -2.18 0.80 10.80
N HIS A 444 -1.66 -0.04 9.90
CA HIS A 444 -0.33 0.13 9.32
C HIS A 444 -0.26 -0.59 7.98
N SER A 445 -0.52 0.11 6.90
CA SER A 445 -0.32 -0.41 5.54
C SER A 445 1.14 -0.23 5.13
N TYR A 446 1.82 -1.31 4.77
CA TYR A 446 3.23 -1.26 4.33
C TYR A 446 3.38 -0.86 2.86
N TYR A 447 2.29 -0.90 2.11
CA TYR A 447 2.18 -0.31 0.77
C TYR A 447 0.89 0.49 0.66
N GLN A 448 0.99 1.80 0.69
CA GLN A 448 -0.15 2.69 0.76
C GLN A 448 -0.20 3.67 -0.41
N LEU A 449 -1.35 3.76 -1.08
CA LEU A 449 -1.65 4.90 -1.95
C LEU A 449 -2.07 6.10 -1.08
N LEU A 450 -1.32 7.18 -1.17
CA LEU A 450 -1.70 8.46 -0.56
C LEU A 450 -2.72 9.14 -1.48
N ARG A 451 -4.00 8.85 -1.26
CA ARG A 451 -5.12 9.39 -2.07
C ARG A 451 -5.26 10.88 -1.81
N ALA A 452 -5.22 11.70 -2.85
CA ALA A 452 -5.14 13.16 -2.73
C ALA A 452 -6.20 13.78 -1.81
N THR A 453 -7.41 13.23 -1.78
CA THR A 453 -8.51 13.69 -0.92
C THR A 453 -8.61 12.93 0.42
N GLY A 454 -7.66 12.05 0.73
CA GLY A 454 -7.71 11.22 1.94
C GLY A 454 -8.80 10.14 1.92
N GLY A 455 -9.35 9.81 0.76
CA GLY A 455 -10.37 8.77 0.58
C GLY A 455 -9.87 7.36 0.87
N THR A 456 -10.79 6.43 1.09
CA THR A 456 -10.49 5.01 1.36
C THR A 456 -10.98 4.07 0.26
N THR A 457 -11.66 4.60 -0.75
CA THR A 457 -12.20 3.86 -1.91
C THR A 457 -11.72 4.47 -3.20
N ASP A 458 -11.59 3.66 -4.25
CA ASP A 458 -11.10 4.10 -5.55
C ASP A 458 -11.99 5.18 -6.16
N SER A 459 -11.38 6.26 -6.62
CA SER A 459 -12.05 7.39 -7.26
C SER A 459 -11.15 8.15 -8.23
N ASP A 460 -11.74 8.99 -9.06
CA ASP A 460 -11.04 9.93 -9.95
C ASP A 460 -10.38 11.11 -9.20
N ALA A 461 -10.67 11.24 -7.90
CA ALA A 461 -10.06 12.21 -6.99
C ALA A 461 -8.83 11.66 -6.23
N ASP A 462 -8.45 10.41 -6.45
CA ASP A 462 -7.28 9.81 -5.80
C ASP A 462 -5.94 10.37 -6.28
N PRO A 463 -5.73 10.64 -7.60
CA PRO A 463 -4.50 11.22 -8.08
C PRO A 463 -4.35 12.71 -7.73
N PHE A 464 -3.14 13.21 -7.77
CA PHE A 464 -2.84 14.64 -7.70
C PHE A 464 -2.67 15.21 -9.12
N PRO A 465 -3.28 16.37 -9.49
CA PRO A 465 -4.27 17.09 -8.67
C PRO A 465 -5.65 16.41 -8.65
N GLY A 466 -5.92 15.43 -9.57
CA GLY A 466 -7.17 14.71 -9.72
C GLY A 466 -8.40 15.64 -9.87
N THR A 467 -9.59 15.06 -9.81
CA THR A 467 -10.84 15.86 -9.83
C THR A 467 -11.05 16.65 -8.54
N GLY A 468 -10.37 16.27 -7.46
CA GLY A 468 -10.32 17.02 -6.19
C GLY A 468 -9.49 18.30 -6.24
N ASN A 469 -8.73 18.51 -7.32
CA ASN A 469 -7.82 19.65 -7.54
C ASN A 469 -6.86 19.90 -6.36
N VAL A 470 -6.28 18.82 -5.81
CA VAL A 470 -5.31 18.89 -4.72
C VAL A 470 -3.92 19.11 -5.29
N THR A 471 -3.37 20.31 -5.11
CA THR A 471 -2.14 20.76 -5.77
C THR A 471 -0.90 20.74 -4.86
N ALA A 472 -1.03 20.24 -3.64
CA ALA A 472 0.09 20.17 -2.69
C ALA A 472 -0.05 19.00 -1.73
N ILE A 473 1.10 18.48 -1.27
CA ILE A 473 1.22 17.53 -0.18
C ILE A 473 2.55 17.77 0.55
N ASP A 474 2.48 17.84 1.87
CA ASP A 474 3.64 18.02 2.75
C ASP A 474 3.43 17.32 4.10
N ASN A 475 4.17 17.70 5.11
CA ASN A 475 4.05 17.13 6.45
C ASN A 475 2.78 17.57 7.22
N THR A 476 2.09 18.62 6.75
CA THR A 476 0.94 19.23 7.44
C THR A 476 -0.40 18.95 6.77
N THR A 477 -0.37 18.41 5.56
CA THR A 477 -1.57 18.06 4.77
C THR A 477 -2.18 16.74 5.21
N THR A 478 -3.37 16.43 4.70
CA THR A 478 -4.00 15.11 4.83
C THR A 478 -4.44 14.64 3.45
N PRO A 479 -3.77 13.61 2.88
CA PRO A 479 -2.64 12.86 3.42
C PRO A 479 -1.36 13.69 3.57
N ASN A 480 -0.32 13.14 4.21
CA ASN A 480 0.95 13.82 4.44
C ASN A 480 2.15 12.95 4.05
N LEU A 481 3.34 13.59 4.03
CA LEU A 481 4.62 12.93 3.75
C LEU A 481 5.40 12.52 5.02
N CYS A 482 4.78 12.49 6.18
CA CYS A 482 5.41 11.91 7.37
C CYS A 482 5.57 10.40 7.23
N SER A 483 6.60 9.84 7.82
CA SER A 483 6.73 8.39 7.94
C SER A 483 5.73 7.81 8.96
N TRP A 484 5.52 6.49 8.94
CA TRP A 484 4.59 5.82 9.85
C TRP A 484 4.89 6.04 11.33
N ASN A 485 6.15 6.23 11.69
CA ASN A 485 6.55 6.56 13.07
C ASN A 485 6.37 8.05 13.43
N GLY A 486 5.79 8.84 12.52
CA GLY A 486 5.52 10.27 12.72
C GLY A 486 6.72 11.19 12.50
N ARG A 487 7.83 10.70 11.92
CA ARG A 487 8.94 11.58 11.53
C ARG A 487 8.55 12.39 10.31
N MET A 488 8.83 13.67 10.34
CA MET A 488 8.61 14.57 9.21
C MET A 488 9.53 14.21 8.06
N SER A 489 9.02 14.29 6.84
CA SER A 489 9.83 14.22 5.63
C SER A 489 10.58 15.55 5.44
N ASP A 490 11.76 15.49 4.84
CA ASP A 490 12.47 16.69 4.40
C ASP A 490 11.83 17.32 3.14
N PHE A 491 10.77 16.70 2.62
CA PHE A 491 10.16 17.07 1.33
C PHE A 491 8.77 17.67 1.49
N GLY A 492 8.47 18.65 0.63
CA GLY A 492 7.13 19.15 0.37
C GLY A 492 6.93 19.26 -1.14
N ILE A 493 5.74 18.92 -1.62
CA ILE A 493 5.36 19.00 -3.03
C ILE A 493 4.25 20.01 -3.17
N SER A 494 4.40 20.94 -4.11
CA SER A 494 3.42 22.00 -4.38
C SER A 494 3.32 22.27 -5.88
N GLU A 495 2.38 23.15 -6.24
CA GLU A 495 2.17 23.56 -7.65
C GLU A 495 1.96 22.36 -8.57
N ILE A 496 1.29 21.30 -8.08
CA ILE A 496 1.02 20.10 -8.86
C ILE A 496 0.03 20.46 -9.97
N ALA A 497 0.45 20.26 -11.21
CA ALA A 497 -0.37 20.57 -12.40
C ALA A 497 -0.25 19.46 -13.45
N ARG A 498 -1.39 19.01 -13.97
CA ARG A 498 -1.44 17.98 -15.01
C ARG A 498 -1.60 18.64 -16.39
N SER A 499 -0.81 18.19 -17.35
CA SER A 499 -0.89 18.58 -18.76
C SER A 499 -1.79 17.61 -19.55
N ALA A 500 -2.23 18.02 -20.74
CA ALA A 500 -3.10 17.22 -21.60
C ALA A 500 -2.46 15.92 -22.12
N ASP A 501 -1.14 15.86 -22.19
CA ASP A 501 -0.39 14.65 -22.55
C ASP A 501 -0.28 13.63 -21.40
N GLY A 502 -0.82 13.98 -20.22
CA GLY A 502 -0.78 13.16 -19.02
C GLY A 502 0.47 13.38 -18.16
N SER A 503 1.41 14.21 -18.59
CA SER A 503 2.52 14.59 -17.71
C SER A 503 2.03 15.44 -16.54
N VAL A 504 2.71 15.34 -15.40
CA VAL A 504 2.40 16.13 -14.21
C VAL A 504 3.66 16.88 -13.78
N SER A 505 3.59 18.21 -13.78
CA SER A 505 4.62 19.06 -13.21
C SER A 505 4.36 19.31 -11.73
N PHE A 506 5.42 19.45 -10.95
CA PHE A 506 5.34 19.80 -9.52
C PHE A 506 6.62 20.50 -9.07
N LYS A 507 6.49 21.29 -8.01
CA LYS A 507 7.62 21.92 -7.34
C LYS A 507 7.96 21.12 -6.10
N LEU A 508 9.20 20.66 -6.01
CA LEU A 508 9.75 19.99 -4.85
C LEU A 508 10.46 21.01 -3.96
N ALA A 509 9.98 21.18 -2.75
CA ALA A 509 10.71 21.86 -1.69
C ALA A 509 11.51 20.80 -0.90
N VAL A 510 12.72 21.15 -0.51
CA VAL A 510 13.56 20.35 0.39
C VAL A 510 13.78 21.18 1.65
N GLN A 511 13.19 20.73 2.76
CA GLN A 511 13.29 21.38 4.05
C GLN A 511 13.87 20.38 5.05
N GLN A 512 15.10 20.62 5.47
CA GLN A 512 15.68 19.79 6.52
C GLN A 512 15.05 20.12 7.87
N TYR A 513 14.85 19.09 8.68
CA TYR A 513 14.36 19.20 10.04
C TYR A 513 15.39 18.64 11.00
N GLU A 514 15.59 19.35 12.10
CA GLU A 514 16.37 18.85 13.21
C GLU A 514 15.49 18.47 14.39
N THR A 515 15.88 17.40 15.07
CA THR A 515 15.20 16.90 16.27
C THR A 515 16.00 17.26 17.50
N GLN A 516 15.38 17.90 18.46
CA GLN A 516 15.97 18.28 19.75
C GLN A 516 15.20 17.56 20.86
N VAL A 517 15.91 16.85 21.75
CA VAL A 517 15.31 16.07 22.83
C VAL A 517 15.77 16.60 24.18
N GLU A 518 14.78 16.97 25.00
CA GLU A 518 14.97 17.31 26.42
C GLU A 518 14.69 16.08 27.27
N ASP A 519 15.74 15.49 27.83
CA ASP A 519 15.71 14.25 28.61
C ASP A 519 15.95 14.46 30.11
N PHE A 520 16.08 15.71 30.55
CA PHE A 520 16.31 16.11 31.95
C PHE A 520 17.54 15.50 32.62
N GLU A 521 18.51 14.91 31.92
CA GLU A 521 19.66 14.25 32.52
C GLU A 521 20.73 15.24 33.06
N ASP A 522 20.97 16.32 32.30
CA ASP A 522 22.01 17.30 32.59
C ASP A 522 21.45 18.67 32.97
N VAL A 523 20.30 18.73 33.65
CA VAL A 523 19.61 19.96 33.93
C VAL A 523 20.02 20.60 35.25
N LYS A 524 20.03 21.94 35.28
CA LYS A 524 20.17 22.74 36.49
C LYS A 524 18.81 23.15 37.03
N VAL A 525 18.54 22.78 38.28
CA VAL A 525 17.30 23.15 38.97
C VAL A 525 17.61 24.35 39.88
N ASP A 526 16.86 25.44 39.70
CA ASP A 526 16.91 26.65 40.56
C ASP A 526 15.50 27.01 41.02
N GLY A 527 15.17 26.63 42.23
CA GLY A 527 13.83 26.79 42.79
C GLY A 527 12.77 26.03 41.96
N SER A 528 11.86 26.78 41.32
CA SER A 528 10.81 26.24 40.45
C SER A 528 11.19 26.29 38.97
N THR A 529 12.42 26.65 38.61
CA THR A 529 12.89 26.68 37.23
C THR A 529 13.92 25.65 36.96
N VAL A 530 13.91 25.09 35.76
CA VAL A 530 14.88 24.11 35.28
C VAL A 530 15.45 24.61 33.97
N LYS A 531 16.74 24.85 33.94
CA LYS A 531 17.43 25.15 32.70
C LYS A 531 17.68 23.86 31.96
N GLY A 532 16.85 23.56 30.97
CA GLY A 532 17.00 22.42 30.10
C GLY A 532 18.02 22.65 28.99
N LYS A 533 18.14 21.68 28.08
CA LYS A 533 19.05 21.74 26.93
C LYS A 533 18.65 22.80 25.90
N PHE A 534 17.35 23.00 25.70
CA PHE A 534 16.79 23.81 24.61
C PHE A 534 15.92 24.97 25.08
N THR A 535 15.32 24.88 26.25
CA THR A 535 14.51 25.92 26.85
C THR A 535 14.59 25.86 28.36
N THR A 536 14.15 26.91 29.03
CA THR A 536 13.96 26.89 30.48
C THR A 536 12.54 26.45 30.79
N TRP A 537 12.39 25.57 31.75
CA TRP A 537 11.11 25.04 32.19
C TRP A 537 10.72 25.62 33.56
N THR A 538 9.47 25.96 33.70
CA THR A 538 8.86 26.35 34.98
C THR A 538 8.05 25.17 35.51
N LEU A 539 8.39 24.70 36.71
CA LEU A 539 7.71 23.63 37.42
C LEU A 539 6.64 24.25 38.35
N LYS A 540 5.38 23.89 38.19
CA LYS A 540 4.26 24.39 38.99
C LYS A 540 3.51 23.26 39.69
N ASN A 541 2.88 23.57 40.82
CA ASN A 541 1.95 22.69 41.52
C ASN A 541 2.58 21.31 41.85
N ASN A 542 3.76 21.29 42.48
CA ASN A 542 4.51 20.10 42.87
C ASN A 542 5.16 19.31 41.72
N ALA A 543 5.23 19.84 40.50
CA ALA A 543 6.12 19.30 39.51
C ALA A 543 7.59 19.41 39.97
N LYS A 544 8.41 18.41 39.73
CA LYS A 544 9.84 18.43 40.09
C LYS A 544 10.64 17.48 39.21
N ILE A 545 11.90 17.74 38.99
CA ILE A 545 12.80 16.76 38.40
C ILE A 545 13.14 15.72 39.46
N ALA A 546 13.00 14.46 39.16
CA ALA A 546 13.21 13.38 40.08
C ALA A 546 13.79 12.14 39.35
N ALA A 547 14.59 11.37 40.06
CA ALA A 547 14.98 10.08 39.56
C ALA A 547 13.76 9.17 39.37
N THR A 548 13.71 8.50 38.26
CA THR A 548 12.64 7.56 37.93
C THR A 548 12.86 6.26 38.72
N ALA A 549 11.80 5.73 39.32
CA ALA A 549 11.87 4.45 40.01
C ALA A 549 11.70 3.31 38.96
N GLY A 550 12.72 3.08 38.11
CA GLY A 550 12.73 1.96 37.16
C GLY A 550 12.92 2.35 35.68
N GLU A 551 13.25 1.40 34.86
CA GLU A 551 13.71 1.49 33.45
C GLU A 551 12.64 1.97 32.43
N ASN A 552 11.46 2.41 32.82
CA ASN A 552 10.32 2.59 31.92
C ASN A 552 9.84 4.04 31.73
N ALA A 553 10.51 5.05 32.28
CA ALA A 553 10.00 6.42 32.21
C ALA A 553 10.55 7.24 31.05
N GLY A 554 11.53 6.75 30.33
CA GLY A 554 12.23 7.44 29.23
C GLY A 554 13.68 6.97 29.11
N ASN A 555 14.50 7.71 28.37
CA ASN A 555 15.93 7.44 28.26
C ASN A 555 16.67 8.14 29.39
N GLY A 556 17.19 7.39 30.37
CA GLY A 556 18.02 7.97 31.41
C GLY A 556 17.51 7.71 32.83
N GLN A 557 18.00 8.54 33.78
CA GLN A 557 17.73 8.37 35.22
C GLN A 557 16.72 9.41 35.75
N TYR A 558 16.53 10.53 35.07
CA TYR A 558 15.73 11.66 35.53
C TYR A 558 14.56 11.95 34.59
N ALA A 559 13.47 12.39 35.15
CA ALA A 559 12.26 12.85 34.44
C ALA A 559 11.54 13.91 35.22
N CYS A 560 10.61 14.64 34.59
CA CYS A 560 9.70 15.53 35.29
C CYS A 560 8.60 14.71 35.97
N SER A 561 8.67 14.61 37.28
CA SER A 561 7.66 13.98 38.15
C SER A 561 6.48 14.93 38.35
N MET A 562 5.27 14.46 38.05
CA MET A 562 4.03 15.22 38.04
C MET A 562 2.95 14.56 38.91
N LEU A 563 2.39 15.29 39.83
CA LEU A 563 1.20 14.92 40.59
C LEU A 563 -0.03 15.58 39.97
N ARG A 564 -1.22 15.26 40.46
CA ARG A 564 -2.47 15.90 40.03
C ARG A 564 -2.36 17.42 40.05
N SER A 565 -2.74 18.06 38.93
CA SER A 565 -2.67 19.48 38.66
C SER A 565 -1.25 20.07 38.54
N SER A 566 -0.22 19.23 38.50
CA SER A 566 1.13 19.70 38.17
C SER A 566 1.22 20.20 36.74
N GLU A 567 2.02 21.25 36.55
CA GLU A 567 2.28 21.83 35.24
C GLU A 567 3.80 21.90 34.99
N LEU A 568 4.17 21.58 33.74
CA LEU A 568 5.48 21.85 33.19
C LEU A 568 5.30 22.86 32.06
N VAL A 569 5.89 24.06 32.19
CA VAL A 569 5.71 25.17 31.25
C VAL A 569 7.06 25.59 30.71
N SER A 570 7.23 25.63 29.39
CA SER A 570 8.45 26.15 28.77
C SER A 570 8.50 27.67 28.89
N ASP A 571 9.70 28.22 28.81
CA ASP A 571 9.90 29.62 28.40
C ASP A 571 9.54 29.78 26.91
N THR A 572 9.59 31.01 26.39
CA THR A 572 9.31 31.27 24.97
C THR A 572 10.31 30.51 24.07
N LEU A 573 9.78 29.77 23.14
CA LEU A 573 10.59 28.98 22.18
C LEU A 573 11.28 29.91 21.18
N ALA A 574 12.58 29.71 21.00
CA ALA A 574 13.38 30.54 20.10
C ALA A 574 13.10 30.31 18.61
N TRP A 575 12.34 29.27 18.28
CA TRP A 575 12.08 28.83 16.91
C TRP A 575 10.66 28.24 16.78
N GLU A 576 10.21 28.05 15.56
CA GLU A 576 8.97 27.35 15.25
C GLU A 576 9.13 25.85 15.48
N VAL A 577 8.10 25.20 15.99
CA VAL A 577 8.09 23.73 16.22
C VAL A 577 7.00 23.10 15.36
N ASN A 578 7.41 22.21 14.47
CA ASN A 578 6.51 21.51 13.55
C ASN A 578 5.95 20.20 14.14
N VAL A 579 6.77 19.54 14.98
CA VAL A 579 6.31 18.40 15.77
C VAL A 579 6.76 18.58 17.21
N PHE A 580 5.81 18.44 18.11
CA PHE A 580 6.03 18.38 19.55
C PHE A 580 5.62 16.99 20.05
N SER A 581 6.46 16.34 20.81
CA SER A 581 6.12 15.05 21.43
C SER A 581 6.83 14.85 22.76
N TYR A 582 6.31 13.95 23.58
CA TYR A 582 6.95 13.55 24.82
C TYR A 582 6.47 12.16 25.26
N ARG A 583 7.23 11.51 26.12
CA ARG A 583 6.77 10.30 26.82
C ARG A 583 6.05 10.66 28.08
N PHE A 584 4.92 9.96 28.31
CA PHE A 584 4.17 10.05 29.56
C PHE A 584 4.05 8.67 30.19
N PHE A 585 4.69 8.47 31.32
CA PHE A 585 4.66 7.24 32.07
C PHE A 585 3.77 7.35 33.30
N ASN A 586 2.77 6.48 33.40
CA ASN A 586 1.86 6.38 34.53
C ASN A 586 2.09 5.09 35.31
N PRO A 587 3.05 5.04 36.29
CA PRO A 587 3.30 3.85 37.10
C PRO A 587 2.26 3.62 38.20
N THR A 588 1.26 4.51 38.32
CA THR A 588 0.27 4.45 39.40
C THR A 588 -0.78 3.36 39.13
N SER A 589 -1.57 3.05 40.15
CA SER A 589 -2.67 2.09 40.03
C SER A 589 -3.96 2.70 39.49
N SER A 590 -3.98 3.98 39.14
CA SER A 590 -5.14 4.70 38.64
C SER A 590 -4.85 5.32 37.26
N THR A 591 -5.90 5.56 36.50
CA THR A 591 -5.82 6.27 35.22
C THR A 591 -5.43 7.73 35.44
N SER A 592 -4.60 8.27 34.57
CA SER A 592 -4.23 9.69 34.52
C SER A 592 -4.75 10.34 33.24
N ILE A 593 -5.06 11.62 33.30
CA ILE A 593 -5.43 12.44 32.15
C ILE A 593 -4.41 13.56 32.00
N VAL A 594 -3.79 13.63 30.81
CA VAL A 594 -2.85 14.68 30.47
C VAL A 594 -3.41 15.56 29.37
N ARG A 595 -3.11 16.84 29.43
CA ARG A 595 -3.46 17.86 28.43
C ARG A 595 -2.24 18.66 28.04
N THR A 596 -2.11 18.99 26.78
CA THR A 596 -1.02 19.76 26.24
C THR A 596 -1.55 21.03 25.58
N TYR A 597 -0.82 22.12 25.78
CA TYR A 597 -1.23 23.43 25.29
C TYR A 597 -0.03 24.19 24.75
N TYR A 598 -0.30 25.15 23.87
CA TYR A 598 0.65 26.22 23.56
C TYR A 598 0.01 27.57 23.72
N ARG A 599 0.82 28.59 23.87
CA ARG A 599 0.37 29.98 23.95
C ARG A 599 1.21 30.81 22.99
N GLN A 600 0.56 31.42 22.01
CA GLN A 600 1.22 32.27 21.03
C GLN A 600 1.78 33.55 21.63
N PRO A 601 2.78 34.19 21.00
CA PRO A 601 3.30 35.49 21.42
C PRO A 601 2.18 36.54 21.57
N GLY A 602 2.14 37.21 22.72
CA GLY A 602 1.13 38.20 23.00
C GLY A 602 -0.26 37.70 23.37
N ALA A 603 -0.54 36.40 23.27
CA ALA A 603 -1.80 35.81 23.69
C ALA A 603 -1.85 35.62 25.22
N THR A 604 -3.04 35.82 25.81
CA THR A 604 -3.28 35.54 27.23
C THR A 604 -3.87 34.16 27.48
N ALA A 605 -4.54 33.58 26.48
CA ALA A 605 -5.18 32.27 26.54
C ALA A 605 -4.27 31.16 26.01
N TRP A 606 -4.41 30.00 26.62
CA TRP A 606 -3.76 28.76 26.15
C TRP A 606 -4.65 28.06 25.11
N THR A 607 -4.05 27.61 24.03
CA THR A 607 -4.68 26.79 22.99
C THR A 607 -4.35 25.33 23.22
N SER A 608 -5.35 24.45 23.25
CA SER A 608 -5.16 23.00 23.34
C SER A 608 -4.49 22.46 22.10
N LEU A 609 -3.51 21.59 22.27
CA LEU A 609 -2.98 20.73 21.22
C LEU A 609 -3.82 19.44 21.15
N LYS A 610 -4.10 19.00 19.95
CA LYS A 610 -4.72 17.71 19.67
C LYS A 610 -3.62 16.71 19.30
N ASP A 611 -3.71 15.50 19.84
CA ASP A 611 -2.82 14.43 19.46
C ASP A 611 -3.09 13.96 18.01
N GLU A 612 -2.31 13.01 17.53
CA GLU A 612 -2.46 12.43 16.19
C GLU A 612 -3.83 11.78 15.92
N THR A 613 -4.60 11.48 16.96
CA THR A 613 -5.98 10.97 16.87
C THR A 613 -7.05 12.07 16.94
N GLY A 614 -6.63 13.34 17.02
CA GLY A 614 -7.52 14.50 17.13
C GLY A 614 -8.04 14.80 18.53
N VAL A 615 -7.48 14.16 19.57
CA VAL A 615 -7.93 14.25 20.96
C VAL A 615 -7.13 15.27 21.75
N GLU A 616 -7.82 16.22 22.42
CA GLU A 616 -7.19 17.23 23.28
C GLU A 616 -6.89 16.74 24.71
N THR A 617 -7.53 15.66 25.10
CA THR A 617 -7.48 15.16 26.48
C THR A 617 -7.11 13.68 26.43
N VAL A 618 -5.85 13.37 26.67
CA VAL A 618 -5.34 12.00 26.53
C VAL A 618 -5.47 11.27 27.87
N THR A 619 -6.08 10.08 27.81
CA THR A 619 -6.25 9.19 28.95
C THR A 619 -5.16 8.13 28.96
N VAL A 620 -4.31 8.14 29.98
CA VAL A 620 -3.20 7.18 30.13
C VAL A 620 -3.53 6.18 31.23
N ARG A 621 -3.60 4.90 30.85
CA ARG A 621 -3.94 3.81 31.77
C ARG A 621 -2.84 3.59 32.82
N ALA A 622 -3.23 2.98 33.93
CA ALA A 622 -2.32 2.53 34.96
C ALA A 622 -1.24 1.58 34.41
N GLY A 623 -0.01 1.77 34.84
CA GLY A 623 1.14 0.92 34.46
C GLY A 623 1.61 1.09 33.01
N THR A 624 1.15 2.12 32.28
CA THR A 624 1.53 2.28 30.86
C THR A 624 2.48 3.46 30.64
N ASN A 625 3.36 3.30 29.65
CA ASN A 625 4.20 4.35 29.07
C ASN A 625 3.72 4.61 27.65
N VAL A 626 3.37 5.86 27.34
CA VAL A 626 2.87 6.26 26.02
C VAL A 626 3.69 7.42 25.47
N LYS A 627 3.93 7.45 24.16
CA LYS A 627 4.43 8.61 23.46
C LYS A 627 3.23 9.42 22.97
N LEU A 628 3.16 10.69 23.32
CA LEU A 628 2.17 11.63 22.85
C LEU A 628 2.79 12.49 21.75
N LEU A 629 2.12 12.58 20.60
CA LEU A 629 2.60 13.25 19.41
C LEU A 629 1.61 14.32 18.97
N PHE A 630 2.12 15.53 18.68
CA PHE A 630 1.35 16.68 18.24
C PHE A 630 2.01 17.25 16.98
N THR A 631 1.25 17.33 15.89
CA THR A 631 1.69 17.83 14.58
C THR A 631 1.19 19.25 14.28
N THR A 632 0.51 19.88 15.23
CA THR A 632 0.13 21.28 15.13
C THR A 632 1.37 22.16 15.19
N VAL A 633 1.59 22.99 14.17
CA VAL A 633 2.71 23.94 14.15
C VAL A 633 2.60 24.94 15.29
N ILE A 634 3.63 25.00 16.13
CA ILE A 634 3.73 25.92 17.25
C ILE A 634 4.62 27.10 16.81
N PRO A 635 4.08 28.32 16.65
CA PRO A 635 4.84 29.46 16.14
C PRO A 635 6.04 29.83 17.04
N LYS A 636 7.10 30.34 16.44
CA LYS A 636 8.23 30.96 17.16
C LYS A 636 7.75 31.98 18.18
N GLY A 637 8.37 32.00 19.38
CA GLY A 637 8.01 32.85 20.48
C GLY A 637 6.82 32.36 21.32
N SER A 638 6.28 31.16 20.99
CA SER A 638 5.24 30.53 21.80
C SER A 638 5.84 29.85 23.04
N GLU A 639 4.97 29.61 24.03
CA GLU A 639 5.25 28.74 25.18
C GLU A 639 4.45 27.45 25.05
N VAL A 640 4.96 26.35 25.61
CA VAL A 640 4.27 25.05 25.68
C VAL A 640 3.98 24.70 27.13
N ARG A 641 2.82 24.10 27.39
CA ARG A 641 2.43 23.64 28.72
C ARG A 641 1.93 22.20 28.67
N ILE A 642 2.49 21.37 29.52
CA ILE A 642 2.03 20.01 29.81
C ILE A 642 1.35 20.04 31.19
N LEU A 643 0.10 19.60 31.26
CA LEU A 643 -0.73 19.59 32.48
C LEU A 643 -1.18 18.17 32.80
N GLU A 644 -0.75 17.66 33.96
CA GLU A 644 -1.34 16.46 34.54
C GLU A 644 -2.67 16.83 35.20
N TYR A 645 -3.81 16.48 34.58
CA TYR A 645 -5.12 17.02 34.94
C TYR A 645 -5.83 16.24 36.05
N THR A 646 -5.79 14.92 36.06
CA THR A 646 -6.61 14.09 36.97
C THR A 646 -5.84 12.99 37.72
N GLY A 647 -4.55 12.94 37.69
CA GLY A 647 -3.76 11.88 38.27
C GLY A 647 -3.78 11.75 39.79
N ASN A 648 -2.89 10.91 40.28
CA ASN A 648 -2.78 10.64 41.72
C ASN A 648 -2.22 11.88 42.45
N ARG A 649 -2.63 12.09 43.70
CA ARG A 649 -2.15 13.20 44.55
C ARG A 649 -0.86 12.88 45.29
N THR A 650 -0.50 11.60 45.41
CA THR A 650 0.63 11.13 46.21
C THR A 650 1.63 10.29 45.42
N ALA A 651 1.20 9.64 44.35
CA ALA A 651 2.06 8.87 43.46
C ALA A 651 2.19 9.59 42.12
N PRO A 652 3.40 9.95 41.66
CA PRO A 652 3.59 10.75 40.46
C PRO A 652 3.48 9.93 39.17
N CYS A 653 3.06 10.62 38.11
CA CYS A 653 3.39 10.25 36.72
C CYS A 653 4.71 10.96 36.31
N TYR A 654 5.27 10.58 35.19
CA TYR A 654 6.53 11.12 34.70
C TYR A 654 6.40 11.60 33.25
N VAL A 655 6.96 12.77 32.97
CA VAL A 655 7.14 13.31 31.61
C VAL A 655 8.63 13.28 31.29
N ASP A 656 8.96 12.74 30.11
CA ASP A 656 10.35 12.61 29.68
C ASP A 656 10.46 12.65 28.16
N ASP A 657 11.71 12.67 27.64
CA ASP A 657 12.00 12.66 26.20
C ASP A 657 11.19 13.71 25.43
N ILE A 658 11.09 14.95 25.96
CA ILE A 658 10.36 16.02 25.28
C ILE A 658 11.10 16.35 23.99
N THR A 659 10.44 16.12 22.88
CA THR A 659 11.04 16.24 21.56
C THR A 659 10.44 17.42 20.82
N PHE A 660 11.31 18.27 20.29
CA PHE A 660 10.97 19.36 19.37
C PHE A 660 11.57 19.04 18.01
N VAL A 661 10.74 19.02 16.98
CA VAL A 661 11.21 18.96 15.59
C VAL A 661 10.98 20.33 14.97
N ARG A 662 12.05 20.93 14.49
CA ARG A 662 12.03 22.27 13.90
C ARG A 662 12.65 22.28 12.51
N PRO A 663 12.24 23.18 11.61
CA PRO A 663 12.94 23.36 10.35
C PRO A 663 14.36 23.90 10.63
N VAL A 664 15.33 23.38 9.89
CA VAL A 664 16.64 24.01 9.80
C VAL A 664 16.46 25.25 8.92
N GLU A 665 16.76 26.42 9.46
CA GLU A 665 16.71 27.64 8.64
C GLU A 665 17.73 27.48 7.51
N ASP A 666 17.26 27.46 6.26
CA ASP A 666 18.13 27.58 5.10
C ASP A 666 18.92 28.88 5.27
N LYS A 667 20.22 28.79 5.49
CA LYS A 667 21.08 29.93 5.26
C LYS A 667 20.97 30.22 3.77
N ALA A 668 20.35 31.33 3.41
CA ALA A 668 20.30 31.76 2.05
C ALA A 668 21.73 31.73 1.50
N ILE A 669 21.98 30.88 0.51
CA ILE A 669 23.28 30.83 -0.15
C ILE A 669 23.33 32.09 -1.00
N VAL A 670 24.26 32.99 -0.71
CA VAL A 670 24.41 34.21 -1.49
C VAL A 670 24.76 33.84 -2.91
N GLY A 671 23.95 34.26 -3.86
CA GLY A 671 24.09 33.92 -5.27
C GLY A 671 23.21 32.77 -5.76
N ASP A 672 22.56 31.97 -4.89
CA ASP A 672 21.56 30.98 -5.29
C ASP A 672 20.22 31.69 -5.54
N LEU A 673 20.09 32.28 -6.71
CA LEU A 673 18.94 33.12 -7.08
C LEU A 673 17.75 32.29 -7.59
N ASN A 674 18.01 31.09 -8.10
CA ASN A 674 16.98 30.16 -8.55
C ASN A 674 16.47 29.27 -7.41
N GLY A 675 17.18 29.27 -6.28
CA GLY A 675 16.81 28.53 -5.09
C GLY A 675 17.05 27.02 -5.19
N ASP A 676 17.94 26.53 -6.07
CA ASP A 676 18.21 25.11 -6.26
C ASP A 676 19.30 24.52 -5.33
N GLY A 677 19.92 25.38 -4.51
CA GLY A 677 20.99 25.03 -3.58
C GLY A 677 22.39 25.03 -4.16
N ASN A 678 22.55 25.39 -5.44
CA ASN A 678 23.84 25.62 -6.07
C ASN A 678 23.99 27.10 -6.43
N VAL A 679 25.19 27.54 -6.65
CA VAL A 679 25.47 28.84 -7.24
C VAL A 679 26.23 28.59 -8.54
N ASP A 680 25.56 28.72 -9.66
CA ASP A 680 26.14 28.39 -10.97
C ASP A 680 25.67 29.33 -12.10
N VAL A 681 25.94 28.94 -13.33
CA VAL A 681 25.60 29.76 -14.51
C VAL A 681 24.08 29.95 -14.68
N THR A 682 23.25 29.12 -14.05
CA THR A 682 21.80 29.27 -14.13
C THR A 682 21.31 30.46 -13.32
N ASP A 683 21.96 30.75 -12.19
CA ASP A 683 21.69 31.92 -11.35
C ASP A 683 22.10 33.19 -12.04
N VAL A 684 23.27 33.20 -12.67
CA VAL A 684 23.71 34.32 -13.54
C VAL A 684 22.69 34.60 -14.63
N THR A 685 22.15 33.55 -15.26
CA THR A 685 21.12 33.69 -16.29
C THR A 685 19.83 34.26 -15.72
N MET A 686 19.44 33.82 -14.53
CA MET A 686 18.25 34.31 -13.82
C MET A 686 18.37 35.79 -13.47
N LEU A 687 19.53 36.21 -12.96
CA LEU A 687 19.84 37.62 -12.66
C LEU A 687 19.78 38.50 -13.90
N ILE A 688 20.36 38.04 -15.03
CA ILE A 688 20.27 38.76 -16.30
C ILE A 688 18.83 38.93 -16.76
N ASN A 689 18.00 37.88 -16.67
CA ASN A 689 16.58 37.96 -17.04
C ASN A 689 15.79 38.92 -16.14
N ALA A 690 16.14 39.00 -14.85
CA ALA A 690 15.55 39.98 -13.94
C ALA A 690 15.91 41.42 -14.31
N ILE A 691 17.18 41.69 -14.62
CA ILE A 691 17.65 43.00 -15.06
C ILE A 691 16.97 43.39 -16.37
N LEU A 692 16.74 42.47 -17.29
CA LEU A 692 15.99 42.68 -18.52
C LEU A 692 14.48 42.83 -18.32
N GLY A 693 13.99 42.77 -17.09
CA GLY A 693 12.57 42.92 -16.75
C GLY A 693 11.68 41.74 -17.16
N GLN A 694 12.26 40.58 -17.45
CA GLN A 694 11.52 39.38 -17.85
C GLN A 694 10.96 38.59 -16.65
N ILE A 695 11.62 38.67 -15.48
CA ILE A 695 11.22 38.01 -14.23
C ILE A 695 11.47 38.95 -13.05
N GLN A 696 10.84 38.67 -11.90
CA GLN A 696 11.17 39.30 -10.63
C GLN A 696 11.91 38.25 -9.76
N ILE A 697 12.96 38.69 -9.08
CA ILE A 697 13.74 37.85 -8.14
C ILE A 697 13.92 38.58 -6.80
N GLU A 698 14.06 37.79 -5.74
CA GLU A 698 14.52 38.27 -4.44
C GLU A 698 16.03 38.02 -4.29
N GLY A 699 16.75 38.91 -3.59
CA GLY A 699 18.19 38.71 -3.32
C GLY A 699 19.14 39.02 -4.48
N GLY A 700 18.66 39.68 -5.56
CA GLY A 700 19.49 40.02 -6.73
C GLY A 700 20.51 41.13 -6.54
N ASP A 701 20.41 41.94 -5.47
CA ASP A 701 21.40 42.94 -5.08
C ASP A 701 22.55 42.26 -4.34
N LEU A 702 23.52 41.77 -5.09
CA LEU A 702 24.63 40.95 -4.57
C LEU A 702 25.82 41.80 -4.11
N ASN A 703 25.90 43.04 -4.56
CA ASN A 703 26.93 43.98 -4.16
C ASN A 703 26.49 44.89 -3.03
N GLY A 704 25.18 44.91 -2.68
CA GLY A 704 24.61 45.65 -1.54
C GLY A 704 24.46 47.16 -1.79
N ASP A 705 24.38 47.59 -3.07
CA ASP A 705 24.29 49.01 -3.41
C ASP A 705 22.83 49.53 -3.51
N GLY A 706 21.86 48.63 -3.37
CA GLY A 706 20.43 48.93 -3.38
C GLY A 706 19.78 48.85 -4.76
N ASN A 707 20.51 48.48 -5.80
CA ASN A 707 19.98 48.28 -7.15
C ASN A 707 20.26 46.83 -7.58
N VAL A 708 19.46 46.35 -8.52
CA VAL A 708 19.73 45.06 -9.19
C VAL A 708 20.10 45.39 -10.63
N ASP A 709 21.40 45.36 -10.97
CA ASP A 709 21.92 45.76 -12.27
C ASP A 709 23.12 44.90 -12.72
N VAL A 710 23.79 45.34 -13.79
CA VAL A 710 24.91 44.58 -14.37
C VAL A 710 26.11 44.42 -13.44
N THR A 711 26.21 45.22 -12.39
CA THR A 711 27.31 45.09 -11.40
C THR A 711 27.09 43.89 -10.51
N ASP A 712 25.82 43.51 -10.27
CA ASP A 712 25.47 42.29 -9.54
C ASP A 712 25.76 41.02 -10.35
N VAL A 713 25.59 41.09 -11.68
CA VAL A 713 26.01 39.99 -12.60
C VAL A 713 27.51 39.73 -12.43
N THR A 714 28.32 40.78 -12.28
CA THR A 714 29.76 40.64 -12.05
C THR A 714 30.02 40.00 -10.68
N SER A 715 29.28 40.40 -9.67
CA SER A 715 29.35 39.81 -8.33
C SER A 715 28.95 38.33 -8.34
N GLU A 716 27.90 37.99 -9.03
CA GLU A 716 27.43 36.61 -9.22
C GLU A 716 28.47 35.74 -9.93
N ILE A 717 29.02 36.19 -11.02
CA ILE A 717 30.10 35.49 -11.76
C ILE A 717 31.29 35.24 -10.84
N ASN A 718 31.68 36.18 -9.99
CA ASN A 718 32.77 36.02 -9.03
C ASN A 718 32.47 34.97 -7.99
N ILE A 719 31.22 34.87 -7.51
CA ILE A 719 30.77 33.85 -6.59
C ILE A 719 30.86 32.47 -7.25
N VAL A 720 30.30 32.33 -8.49
CA VAL A 720 30.34 31.08 -9.27
C VAL A 720 31.77 30.61 -9.53
N LEU A 721 32.71 31.53 -9.79
CA LEU A 721 34.12 31.21 -10.02
C LEU A 721 34.90 30.94 -8.71
N GLY A 722 34.26 31.05 -7.55
CA GLY A 722 34.93 30.87 -6.26
C GLY A 722 35.93 31.98 -5.91
N SER A 723 35.85 33.11 -6.60
CA SER A 723 36.70 34.28 -6.38
C SER A 723 36.08 35.08 -5.24
N GLN A 724 36.28 34.68 -3.98
CA GLN A 724 36.00 35.57 -2.84
C GLN A 724 37.12 36.58 -2.74
N ASN A 725 36.81 37.88 -2.91
CA ASN A 725 37.69 39.00 -2.50
C ASN A 725 37.62 39.18 -0.97
#